data_156eadd682a844566b7d43d23701d256
#
_entry.id   156eadd682a844566b7d43d23701d256
#
_cell.length_a   1.000
_cell.length_b   1.000
_cell.length_c   1.000
_cell.angle_alpha   90.00
_cell.angle_beta   90.00
_cell.angle_gamma   90.00
#
_symmetry.space_group_name_H-M   'P 1'
#
loop_
_entity.id
_entity.type
_entity.pdbx_description
1 polymer ?
#
loop_
_entity_poly.entity_id
_entity_poly.type
_entity_poly.pdbx_seq_one_letter_code
_entity_poly.pdbx_strand_id
1 'polypeptide(L)'
;MIKKHNATNIINTVNDIMTACQQKGITHLFTEDEHYNGRTIQIKGNNLINFASCSYLGLDVDERLKEAAIEAIRKYGVQFSSSRSYVACTIYAEWESLLRSMFNASVVLSTSVSLGHHAVIPVVVEGGDAIIMDQQVHASVQDAVLKMRSKGVAVSVIRHNRLDELESRIAELSGKHDRIWYMLDGVYSMYGDFAPMKELIQLLEKHKQLHLYVDDAHGMSIQGVHGTGVVLSQVQLHKRMILATSLNKAFAAGGGAFVFPDEVLCQKVRFCGGSMIFSGPHQIPVIGAGIASAKIHLSDEIYQLQNTLKEKLHYCHQLLEYHHLPVLSNRDSPISFVGLGLNRVGFNMVKRLMNDGLFVNIGIFPAVPETCTGLRFTITNHHTFNDIEKLTERIAHHFPKALSDEGRTIADVQRAFKKVIEFKTDGTTKEHVKSVPENYTVQQESTIQNIDPELWNSLHGESGIYDWNGLDLLERAFKNNKEPQDNWDFQYFIIRDQFNTPVLATFCTTTLVKDDLFSPASVSEKIERERIVNPLYLCSKTLMVGSLLTEGKHLYIDRSRPDWKNILMFFIDILWKEQEKQKVNVLNIRDFDAEDIEIQKFFLDQGFLKINLPNTHVIKQLDDTRNAYLTKLKSSNRYAINRRAIKKEHLYESKIVKNASVNEVTHYYQLYKNVARKSMELNTFHLPRKFFTQLASNTQWEIIVIKSKEDNRVAAVAFAYKTKTTYNPVLPGIDYSYVDHDIYAQILWQVILRAQELNLSVVNLGLSASVNKTQFGADTIQQVAFMQIQDNYNMSIINSISNTETSPAESLITHKKMTIKRKELIKKEKIAIQKIKLKNK
;
A
#
# COMPACT_ATOMS: atom_id res chain seq x y z
N MET A 1 -11.27 -2.69 28.16
CA MET A 1 -10.34 -3.08 27.09
C MET A 1 -10.68 -2.22 25.86
N ILE A 2 -9.83 -1.27 25.51
CA ILE A 2 -9.98 -0.46 24.31
C ILE A 2 -9.58 -1.38 23.15
N LYS A 3 -10.56 -1.86 22.36
CA LYS A 3 -10.25 -2.53 21.09
C LYS A 3 -9.48 -1.52 20.22
N LYS A 4 -8.20 -1.81 19.93
CA LYS A 4 -7.41 -1.07 18.97
C LYS A 4 -8.18 -1.04 17.65
N HIS A 5 -8.46 0.13 17.10
CA HIS A 5 -8.83 0.27 15.71
C HIS A 5 -7.64 -0.24 14.89
N ASN A 6 -7.85 -1.34 14.18
CA ASN A 6 -6.87 -1.85 13.25
C ASN A 6 -6.86 -0.91 12.04
N ALA A 7 -5.86 -0.04 11.98
CA ALA A 7 -5.40 0.46 10.69
C ALA A 7 -5.22 -0.73 9.76
N THR A 8 -5.43 -0.54 8.48
CA THR A 8 -5.30 -1.58 7.45
C THR A 8 -3.98 -2.30 7.66
N ASN A 9 -4.04 -3.46 8.28
CA ASN A 9 -2.82 -4.20 8.54
C ASN A 9 -2.52 -4.96 7.26
N ILE A 10 -1.60 -4.45 6.46
CA ILE A 10 -1.08 -5.10 5.25
C ILE A 10 -0.75 -6.56 5.51
N ILE A 11 -0.27 -6.88 6.73
CA ILE A 11 0.00 -8.24 7.17
C ILE A 11 -1.26 -9.11 7.10
N ASN A 12 -2.44 -8.60 7.47
CA ASN A 12 -3.69 -9.38 7.37
C ASN A 12 -4.06 -9.63 5.90
N THR A 13 -3.94 -8.62 5.05
CA THR A 13 -4.20 -8.78 3.60
C THR A 13 -3.24 -9.79 2.98
N VAL A 14 -1.95 -9.71 3.29
CA VAL A 14 -0.94 -10.68 2.84
C VAL A 14 -1.27 -12.08 3.38
N ASN A 15 -1.64 -12.20 4.66
CA ASN A 15 -2.04 -13.47 5.27
C ASN A 15 -3.26 -14.08 4.56
N ASP A 16 -4.26 -13.29 4.23
CA ASP A 16 -5.47 -13.75 3.54
C ASP A 16 -5.14 -14.26 2.12
N ILE A 17 -4.30 -13.52 1.37
CA ILE A 17 -3.85 -13.93 0.04
C ILE A 17 -3.02 -15.22 0.13
N MET A 18 -2.06 -15.28 1.05
CA MET A 18 -1.20 -16.47 1.20
C MET A 18 -1.99 -17.70 1.68
N THR A 19 -2.98 -17.49 2.56
CA THR A 19 -3.92 -18.55 2.97
C THR A 19 -4.72 -19.09 1.78
N ALA A 20 -5.21 -18.20 0.91
CA ALA A 20 -5.91 -18.60 -0.31
C ALA A 20 -4.99 -19.37 -1.27
N CYS A 21 -3.72 -18.96 -1.43
CA CYS A 21 -2.72 -19.68 -2.22
C CYS A 21 -2.44 -21.09 -1.66
N GLN A 22 -2.27 -21.20 -0.34
CA GLN A 22 -2.02 -22.47 0.32
C GLN A 22 -3.22 -23.43 0.20
N GLN A 23 -4.45 -22.94 0.44
CA GLN A 23 -5.67 -23.73 0.29
C GLN A 23 -5.88 -24.24 -1.14
N LYS A 24 -5.43 -23.46 -2.14
CA LYS A 24 -5.44 -23.86 -3.55
C LYS A 24 -4.27 -24.80 -3.92
N GLY A 25 -3.33 -25.05 -3.01
CA GLY A 25 -2.17 -25.91 -3.25
C GLY A 25 -1.16 -25.31 -4.23
N ILE A 26 -0.95 -23.98 -4.17
CA ILE A 26 -0.04 -23.24 -5.06
C ILE A 26 1.25 -22.87 -4.35
N THR A 27 1.19 -22.59 -3.05
CA THR A 27 2.34 -22.18 -2.23
C THR A 27 2.47 -23.05 -0.96
N HIS A 28 3.61 -22.95 -0.27
CA HIS A 28 3.92 -23.74 0.93
C HIS A 28 3.80 -25.25 0.68
N LEU A 29 4.30 -25.68 -0.46
CA LEU A 29 4.31 -27.09 -0.86
C LEU A 29 5.59 -27.77 -0.34
N PHE A 30 5.49 -29.10 -0.13
CA PHE A 30 6.62 -29.95 0.21
C PHE A 30 6.88 -30.88 -0.96
N THR A 31 8.16 -31.09 -1.28
CA THR A 31 8.57 -32.11 -2.23
C THR A 31 8.56 -33.49 -1.58
N GLU A 32 8.28 -34.50 -2.40
CA GLU A 32 8.26 -35.93 -2.02
C GLU A 32 9.48 -36.67 -2.58
N ASP A 33 10.44 -35.95 -3.17
CA ASP A 33 11.64 -36.52 -3.76
C ASP A 33 12.56 -37.11 -2.71
N GLU A 34 12.99 -38.37 -2.92
CA GLU A 34 14.10 -39.00 -2.15
C GLU A 34 15.46 -38.44 -2.59
N HIS A 35 15.61 -38.14 -3.90
CA HIS A 35 16.81 -37.59 -4.49
C HIS A 35 16.47 -36.43 -5.43
N TYR A 36 17.02 -35.27 -5.16
CA TYR A 36 16.83 -34.08 -6.00
C TYR A 36 17.83 -34.07 -7.16
N ASN A 37 17.36 -33.90 -8.38
CA ASN A 37 18.16 -33.93 -9.62
C ASN A 37 18.33 -32.52 -10.27
N GLY A 38 17.87 -31.48 -9.65
CA GLY A 38 17.91 -30.09 -10.15
C GLY A 38 16.81 -29.75 -11.15
N ARG A 39 16.31 -30.70 -11.94
CA ARG A 39 15.36 -30.47 -13.05
C ARG A 39 13.92 -30.71 -12.70
N THR A 40 13.63 -31.76 -11.94
CA THR A 40 12.25 -32.15 -11.59
C THR A 40 12.02 -32.20 -10.09
N ILE A 41 10.77 -32.06 -9.67
CA ILE A 41 10.32 -32.21 -8.29
C ILE A 41 9.04 -33.03 -8.24
N GLN A 42 8.89 -33.85 -7.21
CA GLN A 42 7.65 -34.58 -6.92
C GLN A 42 6.78 -33.81 -5.93
N ILE A 43 5.55 -33.50 -6.32
CA ILE A 43 4.57 -32.81 -5.46
C ILE A 43 3.23 -33.52 -5.61
N LYS A 44 2.68 -34.03 -4.50
CA LYS A 44 1.38 -34.74 -4.47
C LYS A 44 1.29 -35.88 -5.50
N GLY A 45 2.36 -36.69 -5.59
CA GLY A 45 2.45 -37.79 -6.52
C GLY A 45 2.70 -37.43 -7.98
N ASN A 46 2.82 -36.15 -8.31
CA ASN A 46 3.09 -35.68 -9.67
C ASN A 46 4.57 -35.29 -9.84
N ASN A 47 5.19 -35.77 -10.90
CA ASN A 47 6.54 -35.35 -11.30
C ASN A 47 6.47 -34.10 -12.17
N LEU A 48 6.98 -32.98 -11.66
CA LEU A 48 6.87 -31.65 -12.29
C LEU A 48 8.25 -31.15 -12.72
N ILE A 49 8.38 -30.59 -13.90
CA ILE A 49 9.58 -29.84 -14.31
C ILE A 49 9.63 -28.55 -13.51
N ASN A 50 10.75 -28.30 -12.82
CA ASN A 50 10.87 -27.22 -11.83
C ASN A 50 11.40 -25.93 -12.44
N PHE A 51 10.51 -25.02 -12.82
CA PHE A 51 10.84 -23.67 -13.28
C PHE A 51 10.82 -22.61 -12.16
N ALA A 52 10.97 -23.02 -10.91
CA ALA A 52 10.93 -22.13 -9.74
C ALA A 52 12.27 -21.99 -9.01
N SER A 53 13.31 -22.70 -9.44
CA SER A 53 14.64 -22.68 -8.82
C SER A 53 15.44 -21.45 -9.24
N CYS A 54 16.23 -20.89 -8.31
CA CYS A 54 17.23 -19.84 -8.63
C CYS A 54 18.64 -20.40 -8.90
N SER A 55 18.79 -21.72 -9.11
CA SER A 55 20.05 -22.35 -9.44
C SER A 55 20.37 -22.24 -10.94
N TYR A 56 20.55 -21.01 -11.41
CA TYR A 56 20.59 -20.69 -12.84
C TYR A 56 21.65 -21.45 -13.63
N LEU A 57 22.85 -21.66 -13.05
CA LEU A 57 23.94 -22.40 -13.70
C LEU A 57 23.87 -23.92 -13.51
N GLY A 58 22.95 -24.41 -12.64
CA GLY A 58 22.79 -25.84 -12.39
C GLY A 58 23.91 -26.45 -11.53
N LEU A 59 24.61 -25.65 -10.73
CA LEU A 59 25.69 -26.10 -9.85
C LEU A 59 25.20 -26.69 -8.52
N ASP A 60 23.93 -26.56 -8.18
CA ASP A 60 23.32 -26.95 -6.91
C ASP A 60 23.36 -28.48 -6.65
N VAL A 61 23.49 -29.26 -7.71
CA VAL A 61 23.64 -30.72 -7.61
C VAL A 61 25.01 -31.23 -8.11
N ASP A 62 25.97 -30.34 -8.35
CA ASP A 62 27.32 -30.71 -8.82
C ASP A 62 28.08 -31.52 -7.77
N GLU A 63 28.59 -32.66 -8.17
CA GLU A 63 29.30 -33.63 -7.27
C GLU A 63 30.52 -32.98 -6.61
N ARG A 64 31.22 -32.08 -7.30
CA ARG A 64 32.40 -31.40 -6.74
C ARG A 64 32.06 -30.52 -5.54
N LEU A 65 30.87 -29.88 -5.56
CA LEU A 65 30.38 -29.05 -4.45
C LEU A 65 29.95 -29.96 -3.29
N LYS A 66 29.29 -31.09 -3.57
CA LYS A 66 28.87 -32.05 -2.56
C LYS A 66 30.08 -32.67 -1.86
N GLU A 67 31.06 -33.16 -2.63
CA GLU A 67 32.27 -33.78 -2.06
C GLU A 67 33.08 -32.76 -1.24
N ALA A 68 33.22 -31.51 -1.71
CA ALA A 68 33.92 -30.48 -0.95
C ALA A 68 33.21 -30.13 0.37
N ALA A 69 31.88 -30.15 0.38
CA ALA A 69 31.09 -29.98 1.61
C ALA A 69 31.31 -31.16 2.60
N ILE A 70 31.29 -32.41 2.09
CA ILE A 70 31.53 -33.63 2.87
C ILE A 70 32.95 -33.62 3.45
N GLU A 71 33.93 -33.28 2.64
CA GLU A 71 35.35 -33.22 3.07
C GLU A 71 35.54 -32.15 4.18
N ALA A 72 34.90 -31.00 4.02
CA ALA A 72 34.93 -29.93 5.04
C ALA A 72 34.33 -30.42 6.37
N ILE A 73 33.19 -31.14 6.31
CA ILE A 73 32.59 -31.78 7.50
C ILE A 73 33.56 -32.78 8.16
N ARG A 74 34.17 -33.64 7.38
CA ARG A 74 35.11 -34.64 7.90
C ARG A 74 36.30 -34.02 8.64
N LYS A 75 36.78 -32.85 8.17
CA LYS A 75 37.94 -32.13 8.75
C LYS A 75 37.58 -31.29 9.96
N TYR A 76 36.45 -30.59 9.94
CA TYR A 76 36.14 -29.51 10.88
C TYR A 76 34.80 -29.64 11.58
N GLY A 77 34.03 -30.73 11.31
CA GLY A 77 32.68 -30.91 11.84
C GLY A 77 31.64 -30.02 11.13
N VAL A 78 30.45 -29.98 11.68
CA VAL A 78 29.29 -29.25 11.08
C VAL A 78 29.33 -27.74 11.38
N GLN A 79 29.86 -27.37 12.58
CA GLN A 79 29.96 -26.03 13.08
C GLN A 79 31.29 -25.83 13.82
N PHE A 80 31.94 -24.67 13.65
CA PHE A 80 33.27 -24.43 14.18
C PHE A 80 33.29 -23.42 15.33
N SER A 81 32.57 -22.31 15.23
CA SER A 81 32.63 -21.21 16.20
C SER A 81 31.28 -20.57 16.40
N SER A 82 31.04 -19.91 17.54
CA SER A 82 29.87 -19.09 17.82
C SER A 82 29.91 -17.72 17.11
N SER A 83 31.10 -17.21 16.81
CA SER A 83 31.31 -15.95 16.11
C SER A 83 32.70 -15.90 15.48
N ARG A 84 32.78 -15.38 14.27
CA ARG A 84 34.06 -15.10 13.56
C ARG A 84 34.92 -14.05 14.26
N SER A 85 34.33 -13.22 15.13
CA SER A 85 35.06 -12.21 15.89
C SER A 85 36.07 -12.81 16.85
N TYR A 86 35.84 -14.04 17.31
CA TYR A 86 36.77 -14.72 18.23
C TYR A 86 37.76 -15.60 17.47
N VAL A 87 37.26 -16.48 16.63
CA VAL A 87 38.07 -17.38 15.84
C VAL A 87 37.30 -17.84 14.59
N ALA A 88 37.95 -17.87 13.45
CA ALA A 88 37.40 -18.40 12.20
C ALA A 88 38.18 -19.65 11.77
N CYS A 89 37.51 -20.63 11.16
CA CYS A 89 38.18 -21.76 10.52
C CYS A 89 39.00 -21.25 9.33
N THR A 90 40.19 -21.85 9.10
CA THR A 90 41.12 -21.45 8.05
C THR A 90 40.53 -21.47 6.64
N ILE A 91 39.58 -22.37 6.38
CA ILE A 91 38.88 -22.44 5.08
C ILE A 91 38.08 -21.17 4.75
N TYR A 92 37.72 -20.35 5.74
CA TYR A 92 37.14 -19.04 5.50
C TYR A 92 38.08 -18.09 4.77
N ALA A 93 39.36 -18.09 5.17
CA ALA A 93 40.37 -17.25 4.53
C ALA A 93 40.61 -17.69 3.06
N GLU A 94 40.59 -19.02 2.81
CA GLU A 94 40.68 -19.57 1.46
C GLU A 94 39.51 -19.09 0.60
N TRP A 95 38.27 -19.22 1.10
CA TRP A 95 37.09 -18.82 0.35
C TRP A 95 37.07 -17.30 0.08
N GLU A 96 37.34 -16.46 1.09
CA GLU A 96 37.44 -15.01 0.89
C GLU A 96 38.56 -14.65 -0.11
N SER A 97 39.69 -15.34 -0.10
CA SER A 97 40.76 -15.14 -1.05
C SER A 97 40.35 -15.45 -2.49
N LEU A 98 39.65 -16.57 -2.69
CA LEU A 98 39.11 -16.93 -4.02
C LEU A 98 38.09 -15.89 -4.52
N LEU A 99 37.18 -15.44 -3.66
CA LEU A 99 36.23 -14.39 -4.03
C LEU A 99 36.93 -13.06 -4.32
N ARG A 100 37.94 -12.67 -3.56
CA ARG A 100 38.78 -11.50 -3.87
C ARG A 100 39.42 -11.61 -5.26
N SER A 101 39.89 -12.81 -5.62
CA SER A 101 40.46 -13.06 -6.95
C SER A 101 39.37 -12.95 -8.05
N MET A 102 38.15 -13.44 -7.81
CA MET A 102 37.04 -13.32 -8.75
C MET A 102 36.68 -11.85 -9.00
N PHE A 103 36.50 -11.07 -7.95
CA PHE A 103 36.05 -9.68 -8.03
C PHE A 103 37.19 -8.68 -8.26
N ASN A 104 38.43 -9.07 -8.12
CA ASN A 104 39.61 -8.20 -8.03
C ASN A 104 39.37 -7.01 -7.09
N ALA A 105 38.78 -7.26 -5.91
CA ALA A 105 38.34 -6.27 -4.95
C ALA A 105 38.29 -6.86 -3.52
N SER A 106 38.09 -5.98 -2.53
CA SER A 106 37.94 -6.39 -1.15
C SER A 106 36.56 -6.99 -0.91
N VAL A 107 36.50 -8.15 -0.23
CA VAL A 107 35.25 -8.91 -0.02
C VAL A 107 35.10 -9.28 1.44
N VAL A 108 33.88 -9.21 1.94
CA VAL A 108 33.45 -9.80 3.22
C VAL A 108 32.25 -10.71 3.02
N LEU A 109 32.27 -11.86 3.69
CA LEU A 109 31.19 -12.87 3.66
C LEU A 109 30.17 -12.65 4.77
N SER A 110 28.91 -12.84 4.45
CA SER A 110 27.77 -12.89 5.39
C SER A 110 26.96 -14.17 5.19
N THR A 111 26.41 -14.71 6.26
CA THR A 111 25.60 -15.97 6.23
C THR A 111 24.34 -15.87 5.37
N SER A 112 23.87 -14.69 5.07
CA SER A 112 22.90 -14.40 4.01
C SER A 112 23.07 -12.97 3.54
N VAL A 113 22.62 -12.66 2.32
CA VAL A 113 22.61 -11.29 1.81
C VAL A 113 21.77 -10.39 2.71
N SER A 114 20.59 -10.86 3.14
CA SER A 114 19.69 -10.11 4.01
C SER A 114 20.35 -9.70 5.33
N LEU A 115 21.03 -10.63 6.02
CA LEU A 115 21.77 -10.29 7.23
C LEU A 115 22.97 -9.36 6.94
N GLY A 116 23.59 -9.52 5.77
CA GLY A 116 24.68 -8.66 5.33
C GLY A 116 24.24 -7.21 5.13
N HIS A 117 23.06 -6.96 4.57
CA HIS A 117 22.51 -5.59 4.48
C HIS A 117 22.38 -4.95 5.88
N HIS A 118 21.92 -5.71 6.87
CA HIS A 118 21.83 -5.23 8.26
C HIS A 118 23.19 -5.00 8.92
N ALA A 119 24.26 -5.59 8.39
CA ALA A 119 25.64 -5.30 8.83
C ALA A 119 26.23 -4.11 8.10
N VAL A 120 26.12 -4.09 6.76
CA VAL A 120 26.82 -3.13 5.89
C VAL A 120 26.18 -1.75 5.96
N ILE A 121 24.89 -1.64 5.68
CA ILE A 121 24.20 -0.34 5.57
C ILE A 121 24.38 0.52 6.82
N PRO A 122 24.21 0.02 8.07
CA PRO A 122 24.42 0.84 9.26
C PRO A 122 25.85 1.25 9.56
N VAL A 123 26.82 0.66 8.87
CA VAL A 123 28.26 0.98 9.03
C VAL A 123 28.72 1.98 7.97
N VAL A 124 28.18 1.89 6.74
CA VAL A 124 28.61 2.72 5.61
C VAL A 124 27.83 4.02 5.51
N VAL A 125 26.57 4.04 5.97
CA VAL A 125 25.71 5.24 6.02
C VAL A 125 25.87 5.92 7.37
N GLU A 126 26.24 7.20 7.37
CA GLU A 126 26.45 8.01 8.56
C GLU A 126 25.31 9.00 8.81
N GLY A 127 25.27 9.63 9.98
CA GLY A 127 24.16 10.50 10.38
C GLY A 127 23.95 11.74 9.53
N GLY A 128 24.99 12.22 8.82
CA GLY A 128 24.91 13.36 7.89
C GLY A 128 24.50 12.99 6.47
N ASP A 129 24.37 11.68 6.18
CA ASP A 129 24.03 11.18 4.85
C ASP A 129 22.51 11.23 4.59
N ALA A 130 22.14 11.07 3.31
CA ALA A 130 20.79 10.79 2.88
C ALA A 130 20.74 9.49 2.08
N ILE A 131 19.58 8.83 2.09
CA ILE A 131 19.30 7.63 1.31
C ILE A 131 18.17 7.89 0.34
N ILE A 132 18.35 7.47 -0.91
CA ILE A 132 17.32 7.35 -1.93
C ILE A 132 17.19 5.86 -2.24
N MET A 133 15.98 5.30 -2.21
CA MET A 133 15.73 3.90 -2.59
C MET A 133 14.97 3.83 -3.91
N ASP A 134 15.34 2.88 -4.75
CA ASP A 134 14.42 2.43 -5.81
C ASP A 134 13.19 1.78 -5.17
N GLN A 135 12.00 2.01 -5.75
CA GLN A 135 10.73 1.46 -5.25
C GLN A 135 10.75 -0.08 -5.18
N GLN A 136 11.46 -0.73 -6.08
CA GLN A 136 11.53 -2.19 -6.18
C GLN A 136 12.80 -2.79 -5.58
N VAL A 137 13.63 -2.02 -4.92
CA VAL A 137 14.81 -2.57 -4.21
C VAL A 137 14.36 -3.63 -3.22
N HIS A 138 15.15 -4.70 -3.11
CA HIS A 138 14.78 -5.87 -2.32
C HIS A 138 14.38 -5.52 -0.88
N ALA A 139 13.35 -6.21 -0.35
CA ALA A 139 12.78 -5.94 0.98
C ALA A 139 13.83 -5.94 2.10
N SER A 140 14.87 -6.77 2.03
CA SER A 140 15.94 -6.81 3.03
C SER A 140 16.81 -5.55 3.04
N VAL A 141 16.96 -4.87 1.91
CA VAL A 141 17.60 -3.54 1.85
C VAL A 141 16.70 -2.50 2.49
N GLN A 142 15.40 -2.53 2.16
CA GLN A 142 14.40 -1.63 2.74
C GLN A 142 14.37 -1.76 4.27
N ASP A 143 14.37 -2.98 4.81
CA ASP A 143 14.38 -3.25 6.26
C ASP A 143 15.66 -2.73 6.94
N ALA A 144 16.81 -2.88 6.30
CA ALA A 144 18.06 -2.32 6.83
C ALA A 144 18.07 -0.79 6.82
N VAL A 145 17.48 -0.17 5.79
CA VAL A 145 17.31 1.29 5.68
C VAL A 145 16.33 1.84 6.71
N LEU A 146 15.27 1.11 7.07
CA LEU A 146 14.35 1.52 8.15
C LEU A 146 15.10 1.76 9.48
N LYS A 147 16.12 0.96 9.77
CA LYS A 147 16.98 1.17 10.93
C LYS A 147 17.76 2.48 10.85
N MET A 148 18.16 2.92 9.66
CA MET A 148 18.84 4.21 9.47
C MET A 148 17.88 5.38 9.63
N ARG A 149 16.67 5.23 9.11
CA ARG A 149 15.60 6.22 9.29
C ARG A 149 15.29 6.44 10.78
N SER A 150 15.24 5.38 11.58
CA SER A 150 15.02 5.49 13.04
C SER A 150 16.15 6.25 13.77
N LYS A 151 17.34 6.32 13.17
CA LYS A 151 18.47 7.13 13.65
C LYS A 151 18.48 8.57 13.13
N GLY A 152 17.48 8.98 12.36
CA GLY A 152 17.35 10.34 11.84
C GLY A 152 17.96 10.58 10.46
N VAL A 153 18.45 9.53 9.76
CA VAL A 153 18.92 9.65 8.37
C VAL A 153 17.74 9.97 7.47
N ALA A 154 17.89 10.95 6.58
CA ALA A 154 16.89 11.29 5.59
C ALA A 154 16.74 10.15 4.57
N VAL A 155 15.52 9.62 4.41
CA VAL A 155 15.23 8.51 3.51
C VAL A 155 14.10 8.91 2.56
N SER A 156 14.33 8.76 1.28
CA SER A 156 13.33 8.95 0.23
C SER A 156 13.27 7.72 -0.69
N VAL A 157 12.16 7.58 -1.39
CA VAL A 157 11.95 6.53 -2.40
C VAL A 157 11.65 7.23 -3.72
N ILE A 158 12.11 6.68 -4.83
CA ILE A 158 11.77 7.10 -6.18
C ILE A 158 11.08 5.95 -6.92
N ARG A 159 10.33 6.26 -7.96
CA ARG A 159 9.75 5.23 -8.82
C ARG A 159 10.82 4.41 -9.49
N HIS A 160 10.47 3.15 -9.72
CA HIS A 160 11.37 2.17 -10.28
C HIS A 160 12.08 2.63 -11.57
N ASN A 161 13.41 2.56 -11.56
CA ASN A 161 14.31 2.92 -12.67
C ASN A 161 14.11 4.35 -13.24
N ARG A 162 13.54 5.29 -12.46
CA ARG A 162 13.33 6.69 -12.86
C ARG A 162 14.55 7.55 -12.54
N LEU A 163 15.49 7.61 -13.48
CA LEU A 163 16.73 8.39 -13.34
C LEU A 163 16.48 9.90 -13.28
N ASP A 164 15.43 10.40 -13.91
CA ASP A 164 14.99 11.80 -13.84
C ASP A 164 14.53 12.17 -12.41
N GLU A 165 13.80 11.27 -11.74
CA GLU A 165 13.42 11.44 -10.34
C GLU A 165 14.63 11.34 -9.41
N LEU A 166 15.57 10.41 -9.72
CA LEU A 166 16.83 10.28 -8.97
C LEU A 166 17.62 11.59 -9.04
N GLU A 167 17.82 12.14 -10.22
CA GLU A 167 18.59 13.35 -10.41
C GLU A 167 17.92 14.58 -9.72
N SER A 168 16.60 14.70 -9.84
CA SER A 168 15.84 15.72 -9.13
C SER A 168 16.00 15.62 -7.63
N ARG A 169 15.95 14.39 -7.09
CA ARG A 169 16.10 14.14 -5.65
C ARG A 169 17.53 14.41 -5.18
N ILE A 170 18.53 14.06 -5.98
CA ILE A 170 19.94 14.41 -5.68
C ILE A 170 20.09 15.93 -5.57
N ALA A 171 19.53 16.69 -6.51
CA ALA A 171 19.58 18.15 -6.49
C ALA A 171 18.95 18.76 -5.22
N GLU A 172 17.81 18.22 -4.76
CA GLU A 172 17.14 18.66 -3.53
C GLU A 172 17.94 18.38 -2.25
N LEU A 173 18.70 17.28 -2.21
CA LEU A 173 19.48 16.82 -1.06
C LEU A 173 20.89 17.39 -1.06
N SER A 174 21.41 17.78 -2.23
CA SER A 174 22.75 18.36 -2.36
C SER A 174 22.89 19.64 -1.53
N GLY A 175 24.04 19.79 -0.88
CA GLY A 175 24.31 20.91 0.03
C GLY A 175 23.67 20.82 1.42
N LYS A 176 22.84 19.80 1.65
CA LYS A 176 22.20 19.51 2.95
C LYS A 176 22.78 18.27 3.62
N HIS A 177 23.38 17.38 2.83
CA HIS A 177 23.90 16.09 3.29
C HIS A 177 25.31 15.86 2.76
N ASP A 178 26.11 15.10 3.51
CA ASP A 178 27.51 14.82 3.17
C ASP A 178 27.59 13.85 1.97
N ARG A 179 26.82 12.78 2.03
CA ARG A 179 26.71 11.77 0.98
C ARG A 179 25.25 11.43 0.71
N ILE A 180 24.95 11.06 -0.54
CA ILE A 180 23.62 10.62 -0.97
C ILE A 180 23.76 9.20 -1.50
N TRP A 181 23.18 8.24 -0.80
CA TRP A 181 23.20 6.84 -1.17
C TRP A 181 21.98 6.48 -2.01
N TYR A 182 22.19 5.98 -3.22
CA TYR A 182 21.12 5.35 -3.99
C TYR A 182 21.18 3.85 -3.83
N MET A 183 20.08 3.24 -3.37
CA MET A 183 19.93 1.82 -3.06
C MET A 183 19.04 1.17 -4.12
N LEU A 184 19.54 0.13 -4.80
CA LEU A 184 18.90 -0.49 -5.95
C LEU A 184 19.30 -1.96 -6.08
N ASP A 185 18.55 -2.74 -6.88
CA ASP A 185 18.96 -4.07 -7.30
C ASP A 185 19.62 -4.02 -8.69
N GLY A 186 20.63 -4.85 -8.94
CA GLY A 186 21.24 -5.03 -10.27
C GLY A 186 20.32 -5.78 -11.22
N VAL A 187 19.70 -6.86 -10.69
CA VAL A 187 18.62 -7.62 -11.33
C VAL A 187 17.44 -7.69 -10.39
N TYR A 188 16.31 -7.12 -10.77
CA TYR A 188 15.13 -7.06 -9.94
C TYR A 188 14.39 -8.40 -9.85
N SER A 189 14.15 -8.85 -8.64
CA SER A 189 13.77 -10.24 -8.35
C SER A 189 12.38 -10.65 -8.86
N MET A 190 11.45 -9.71 -9.09
CA MET A 190 10.09 -10.01 -9.55
C MET A 190 10.00 -9.99 -11.07
N TYR A 191 10.30 -8.86 -11.68
CA TYR A 191 10.14 -8.68 -13.11
C TYR A 191 11.34 -9.15 -13.93
N GLY A 192 12.50 -9.34 -13.30
CA GLY A 192 13.71 -9.78 -14.00
C GLY A 192 14.30 -8.72 -14.92
N ASP A 193 13.99 -7.48 -14.70
CA ASP A 193 14.60 -6.35 -15.41
C ASP A 193 15.89 -5.90 -14.74
N PHE A 194 16.70 -5.11 -15.43
CA PHE A 194 18.03 -4.71 -15.02
C PHE A 194 18.09 -3.22 -14.67
N ALA A 195 18.95 -2.89 -13.71
CA ALA A 195 19.30 -1.51 -13.46
C ALA A 195 20.09 -0.89 -14.63
N PRO A 196 19.84 0.37 -14.96
CA PRO A 196 20.56 1.11 -16.03
C PRO A 196 21.95 1.56 -15.54
N MET A 197 22.86 0.60 -15.34
CA MET A 197 24.16 0.85 -14.68
C MET A 197 25.06 1.84 -15.42
N LYS A 198 25.04 1.87 -16.74
CA LYS A 198 25.86 2.82 -17.53
C LYS A 198 25.45 4.26 -17.27
N GLU A 199 24.17 4.52 -17.26
CA GLU A 199 23.58 5.83 -16.96
C GLU A 199 23.81 6.22 -15.49
N LEU A 200 23.74 5.26 -14.58
CA LEU A 200 24.02 5.48 -13.15
C LEU A 200 25.48 5.86 -12.90
N ILE A 201 26.44 5.29 -13.64
CA ILE A 201 27.84 5.73 -13.56
C ILE A 201 28.00 7.17 -14.09
N GLN A 202 27.28 7.55 -15.14
CA GLN A 202 27.29 8.94 -15.62
C GLN A 202 26.76 9.91 -14.55
N LEU A 203 25.71 9.52 -13.83
CA LEU A 203 25.20 10.31 -12.68
C LEU A 203 26.21 10.35 -11.51
N LEU A 204 26.91 9.26 -11.23
CA LEU A 204 28.00 9.24 -10.24
C LEU A 204 29.08 10.27 -10.59
N GLU A 205 29.54 10.33 -11.84
CA GLU A 205 30.58 11.29 -12.26
C GLU A 205 30.06 12.73 -12.20
N LYS A 206 28.80 12.95 -12.53
CA LYS A 206 28.16 14.27 -12.46
C LYS A 206 27.98 14.77 -11.03
N HIS A 207 27.59 13.90 -10.09
CA HIS A 207 27.23 14.23 -8.72
C HIS A 207 28.24 13.62 -7.73
N LYS A 208 29.18 14.43 -7.23
CA LYS A 208 30.27 13.96 -6.35
C LYS A 208 29.79 13.35 -5.03
N GLN A 209 28.63 13.75 -4.51
CA GLN A 209 28.04 13.26 -3.27
C GLN A 209 27.29 11.92 -3.47
N LEU A 210 26.97 11.54 -4.71
CA LEU A 210 26.25 10.31 -5.00
C LEU A 210 27.13 9.10 -4.74
N HIS A 211 26.58 8.10 -4.07
CA HIS A 211 27.11 6.77 -3.82
C HIS A 211 26.07 5.73 -4.22
N LEU A 212 26.50 4.59 -4.72
CA LEU A 212 25.61 3.48 -5.08
C LEU A 212 25.79 2.32 -4.10
N TYR A 213 24.67 1.76 -3.69
CA TYR A 213 24.60 0.48 -2.99
C TYR A 213 23.74 -0.46 -3.82
N VAL A 214 24.34 -1.44 -4.46
CA VAL A 214 23.70 -2.27 -5.48
C VAL A 214 23.59 -3.70 -4.98
N ASP A 215 22.38 -4.27 -4.97
CA ASP A 215 22.12 -5.68 -4.70
C ASP A 215 22.03 -6.46 -6.03
N ASP A 216 23.10 -7.13 -6.40
CA ASP A 216 23.18 -7.97 -7.60
C ASP A 216 23.01 -9.46 -7.28
N ALA A 217 22.17 -9.77 -6.28
CA ALA A 217 21.97 -11.14 -5.82
C ALA A 217 21.46 -12.11 -6.90
N HIS A 218 20.69 -11.63 -7.86
CA HIS A 218 20.22 -12.41 -9.00
C HIS A 218 21.15 -12.35 -10.22
N GLY A 219 22.04 -11.37 -10.25
CA GLY A 219 23.02 -11.24 -11.33
C GLY A 219 24.29 -12.04 -11.12
N MET A 220 24.61 -12.41 -9.88
CA MET A 220 25.79 -13.22 -9.54
C MET A 220 25.87 -14.49 -10.37
N SER A 221 27.05 -14.81 -10.87
CA SER A 221 27.41 -15.98 -11.64
C SER A 221 26.90 -16.01 -13.09
N ILE A 222 25.77 -15.39 -13.39
CA ILE A 222 25.11 -15.54 -14.71
C ILE A 222 25.80 -14.76 -15.84
N GLN A 223 26.56 -13.74 -15.49
CA GLN A 223 27.33 -12.89 -16.42
C GLN A 223 28.61 -12.39 -15.77
N GLY A 224 29.45 -11.73 -16.58
CA GLY A 224 30.68 -11.10 -16.11
C GLY A 224 31.87 -12.05 -16.06
N VAL A 225 33.07 -11.47 -16.02
CA VAL A 225 34.32 -12.20 -15.87
C VAL A 225 34.31 -12.94 -14.54
N HIS A 226 34.64 -14.22 -14.57
CA HIS A 226 34.56 -15.09 -13.41
C HIS A 226 33.19 -15.10 -12.71
N GLY A 227 32.11 -14.79 -13.43
CA GLY A 227 30.76 -14.76 -12.85
C GLY A 227 30.51 -13.62 -11.87
N THR A 228 31.17 -12.49 -12.00
CA THR A 228 31.03 -11.34 -11.09
C THR A 228 29.67 -10.63 -11.13
N GLY A 229 28.77 -11.06 -12.01
CA GLY A 229 27.37 -10.62 -12.03
C GLY A 229 27.04 -9.63 -13.14
N VAL A 230 25.74 -9.30 -13.19
CA VAL A 230 25.16 -8.42 -14.23
C VAL A 230 25.67 -6.99 -14.09
N VAL A 231 25.84 -6.50 -12.87
CA VAL A 231 26.34 -5.13 -12.62
C VAL A 231 27.75 -4.98 -13.18
N LEU A 232 28.67 -5.86 -12.78
CA LEU A 232 30.07 -5.78 -13.18
C LEU A 232 30.33 -6.26 -14.63
N SER A 233 29.34 -6.87 -15.29
CA SER A 233 29.39 -7.12 -16.73
C SER A 233 29.14 -5.86 -17.56
N GLN A 234 28.48 -4.84 -16.97
CA GLN A 234 28.14 -3.59 -17.64
C GLN A 234 29.12 -2.47 -17.32
N VAL A 235 29.64 -2.41 -16.10
CA VAL A 235 30.50 -1.33 -15.58
C VAL A 235 31.57 -1.88 -14.64
N GLN A 236 32.66 -1.15 -14.45
CA GLN A 236 33.66 -1.50 -13.44
C GLN A 236 33.21 -1.08 -12.04
N LEU A 237 33.74 -1.75 -11.01
CA LEU A 237 33.50 -1.37 -9.63
C LEU A 237 34.02 0.05 -9.39
N HIS A 238 33.10 0.98 -9.13
CA HIS A 238 33.43 2.37 -8.91
C HIS A 238 33.80 2.62 -7.43
N LYS A 239 34.73 3.55 -7.16
CA LYS A 239 35.18 3.90 -5.80
C LYS A 239 34.06 4.38 -4.84
N ARG A 240 32.92 4.74 -5.35
CA ARG A 240 31.70 5.15 -4.61
C ARG A 240 30.56 4.14 -4.78
N MET A 241 30.88 2.89 -5.09
CA MET A 241 29.90 1.81 -5.24
C MET A 241 30.24 0.66 -4.30
N ILE A 242 29.23 0.14 -3.61
CA ILE A 242 29.29 -1.10 -2.84
C ILE A 242 28.34 -2.08 -3.54
N LEU A 243 28.82 -3.29 -3.76
CA LEU A 243 28.05 -4.35 -4.40
C LEU A 243 27.76 -5.44 -3.36
N ALA A 244 26.49 -5.81 -3.23
CA ALA A 244 26.03 -7.00 -2.53
C ALA A 244 25.69 -8.09 -3.55
N THR A 245 26.00 -9.35 -3.24
CA THR A 245 25.68 -10.45 -4.15
C THR A 245 25.38 -11.73 -3.39
N SER A 246 24.60 -12.63 -4.01
CA SER A 246 24.16 -13.88 -3.37
C SER A 246 25.02 -15.06 -3.79
N LEU A 247 25.48 -15.80 -2.78
CA LEU A 247 26.14 -17.10 -2.97
C LEU A 247 25.17 -18.28 -2.86
N ASN A 248 23.87 -17.98 -2.65
CA ASN A 248 22.80 -18.97 -2.47
C ASN A 248 22.09 -19.40 -3.76
N LYS A 249 22.26 -18.63 -4.84
CA LYS A 249 21.52 -18.81 -6.09
C LYS A 249 22.41 -19.53 -7.13
N ALA A 250 22.72 -18.89 -8.24
CA ALA A 250 23.54 -19.48 -9.29
C ALA A 250 24.93 -19.91 -8.83
N PHE A 251 25.50 -19.28 -7.81
CA PHE A 251 26.77 -19.68 -7.22
C PHE A 251 26.70 -21.00 -6.45
N ALA A 252 25.52 -21.43 -6.02
CA ALA A 252 25.19 -22.76 -5.47
C ALA A 252 25.91 -23.16 -4.17
N ALA A 253 26.23 -22.21 -3.30
CA ALA A 253 26.78 -22.53 -1.99
C ALA A 253 25.85 -22.03 -0.87
N GLY A 254 26.11 -20.89 -0.32
CA GLY A 254 25.30 -20.30 0.75
C GLY A 254 25.85 -18.93 1.15
N GLY A 255 24.97 -18.06 1.67
CA GLY A 255 25.37 -16.76 2.16
C GLY A 255 25.33 -15.64 1.12
N GLY A 256 26.02 -14.56 1.45
CA GLY A 256 26.22 -13.40 0.59
C GLY A 256 27.66 -12.90 0.65
N ALA A 257 28.11 -12.29 -0.44
CA ALA A 257 29.39 -11.58 -0.50
C ALA A 257 29.13 -10.09 -0.72
N PHE A 258 29.87 -9.26 -0.03
CA PHE A 258 29.83 -7.81 -0.13
C PHE A 258 31.19 -7.33 -0.63
N VAL A 259 31.18 -6.63 -1.77
CA VAL A 259 32.35 -6.19 -2.49
C VAL A 259 32.55 -4.70 -2.28
N PHE A 260 33.73 -4.32 -1.84
CA PHE A 260 34.08 -2.96 -1.50
C PHE A 260 35.19 -2.42 -2.39
N PRO A 261 35.18 -1.11 -2.68
CA PRO A 261 36.21 -0.48 -3.49
C PRO A 261 37.56 -0.41 -2.79
N ASP A 262 37.57 -0.52 -1.45
CA ASP A 262 38.79 -0.44 -0.66
C ASP A 262 38.73 -1.37 0.58
N GLU A 263 39.92 -1.75 1.07
CA GLU A 263 40.08 -2.67 2.21
C GLU A 263 39.69 -2.02 3.55
N VAL A 264 39.84 -0.70 3.70
CA VAL A 264 39.57 0.00 4.96
C VAL A 264 38.08 -0.07 5.29
N LEU A 265 37.22 0.21 4.29
CA LEU A 265 35.78 0.10 4.41
C LEU A 265 35.31 -1.34 4.64
N CYS A 266 35.93 -2.29 3.93
CA CYS A 266 35.70 -3.71 4.09
C CYS A 266 35.97 -4.17 5.54
N GLN A 267 37.09 -3.78 6.11
CA GLN A 267 37.47 -4.09 7.51
C GLN A 267 36.55 -3.38 8.50
N LYS A 268 36.19 -2.12 8.27
CA LYS A 268 35.22 -1.38 9.10
C LYS A 268 33.89 -2.14 9.21
N VAL A 269 33.38 -2.68 8.08
CA VAL A 269 32.16 -3.51 8.06
C VAL A 269 32.39 -4.83 8.83
N ARG A 270 33.51 -5.49 8.62
CA ARG A 270 33.86 -6.74 9.33
C ARG A 270 33.86 -6.56 10.85
N PHE A 271 34.42 -5.46 11.35
CA PHE A 271 34.59 -5.20 12.79
C PHE A 271 33.40 -4.53 13.45
N CYS A 272 32.56 -3.77 12.69
CA CYS A 272 31.46 -2.99 13.24
C CYS A 272 30.08 -3.46 12.81
N GLY A 273 29.99 -4.34 11.81
CA GLY A 273 28.73 -4.88 11.32
C GLY A 273 28.08 -5.81 12.33
N GLY A 274 26.95 -5.41 12.92
CA GLY A 274 26.32 -6.13 14.02
C GLY A 274 26.04 -7.59 13.71
N SER A 275 25.50 -7.91 12.54
CA SER A 275 25.23 -9.31 12.15
C SER A 275 26.49 -10.08 11.74
N MET A 276 27.63 -9.42 11.51
CA MET A 276 28.92 -10.11 11.33
C MET A 276 29.48 -10.63 12.66
N ILE A 277 29.17 -9.92 13.76
CA ILE A 277 29.70 -10.19 15.10
C ILE A 277 28.75 -11.09 15.91
N PHE A 278 27.46 -10.77 15.90
CA PHE A 278 26.43 -11.32 16.79
C PHE A 278 25.53 -12.36 16.13
N SER A 279 25.90 -12.90 14.98
CA SER A 279 25.25 -14.05 14.39
C SER A 279 26.22 -15.21 14.17
N GLY A 280 25.71 -16.43 14.15
CA GLY A 280 26.52 -17.60 13.85
C GLY A 280 27.21 -17.46 12.49
N PRO A 281 28.46 -17.94 12.34
CA PRO A 281 29.17 -17.94 11.06
C PRO A 281 28.57 -18.95 10.09
N HIS A 282 29.03 -18.95 8.83
CA HIS A 282 28.66 -19.99 7.88
C HIS A 282 29.01 -21.36 8.46
N GLN A 283 28.13 -22.30 8.22
CA GLN A 283 28.39 -23.69 8.55
C GLN A 283 29.48 -24.25 7.65
N ILE A 284 30.27 -25.14 8.18
CA ILE A 284 31.46 -25.71 7.53
C ILE A 284 31.17 -26.30 6.15
N PRO A 285 30.10 -27.12 5.95
CA PRO A 285 29.78 -27.68 4.62
C PRO A 285 29.53 -26.60 3.57
N VAL A 286 28.90 -25.47 3.97
CA VAL A 286 28.66 -24.33 3.07
C VAL A 286 29.95 -23.70 2.59
N ILE A 287 30.95 -23.58 3.45
CA ILE A 287 32.26 -23.05 3.10
C ILE A 287 32.98 -23.99 2.12
N GLY A 288 32.93 -25.31 2.37
CA GLY A 288 33.49 -26.33 1.48
C GLY A 288 32.90 -26.21 0.06
N ALA A 289 31.58 -26.24 -0.04
CA ALA A 289 30.88 -26.05 -1.31
C ALA A 289 31.22 -24.70 -1.97
N GLY A 290 31.33 -23.63 -1.18
CA GLY A 290 31.68 -22.29 -1.65
C GLY A 290 33.08 -22.19 -2.25
N ILE A 291 34.06 -22.88 -1.67
CA ILE A 291 35.43 -23.00 -2.22
C ILE A 291 35.42 -23.74 -3.55
N ALA A 292 34.70 -24.88 -3.65
CA ALA A 292 34.59 -25.62 -4.90
C ALA A 292 33.91 -24.78 -6.00
N SER A 293 32.82 -24.10 -5.67
CA SER A 293 32.14 -23.20 -6.59
C SER A 293 33.05 -22.06 -7.05
N ALA A 294 33.77 -21.40 -6.15
CA ALA A 294 34.72 -20.32 -6.51
C ALA A 294 35.83 -20.81 -7.45
N LYS A 295 36.30 -22.05 -7.27
CA LYS A 295 37.30 -22.66 -8.18
C LYS A 295 36.72 -22.88 -9.59
N ILE A 296 35.47 -23.30 -9.71
CA ILE A 296 34.77 -23.39 -11.01
C ILE A 296 34.67 -22.01 -11.65
N HIS A 297 34.28 -21.00 -10.87
CA HIS A 297 34.15 -19.61 -11.38
C HIS A 297 35.48 -19.02 -11.85
N LEU A 298 36.60 -19.41 -11.25
CA LEU A 298 37.94 -18.97 -11.67
C LEU A 298 38.52 -19.77 -12.85
N SER A 299 37.80 -20.81 -13.30
CA SER A 299 38.21 -21.61 -14.48
C SER A 299 37.42 -21.16 -15.73
N ASP A 300 37.83 -21.68 -16.90
CA ASP A 300 37.14 -21.43 -18.19
C ASP A 300 35.72 -22.05 -18.23
N GLU A 301 35.43 -22.99 -17.35
CA GLU A 301 34.13 -23.66 -17.30
C GLU A 301 32.96 -22.67 -17.01
N ILE A 302 33.21 -21.61 -16.25
CA ILE A 302 32.18 -20.61 -15.97
C ILE A 302 31.60 -19.98 -17.24
N TYR A 303 32.45 -19.73 -18.23
CA TYR A 303 32.02 -19.13 -19.51
C TYR A 303 31.18 -20.11 -20.33
N GLN A 304 31.45 -21.40 -20.24
CA GLN A 304 30.64 -22.45 -20.91
C GLN A 304 29.25 -22.51 -20.24
N LEU A 305 29.19 -22.48 -18.91
CA LEU A 305 27.94 -22.47 -18.17
C LEU A 305 27.11 -21.22 -18.45
N GLN A 306 27.74 -20.05 -18.50
CA GLN A 306 27.08 -18.77 -18.83
C GLN A 306 26.55 -18.79 -20.29
N ASN A 307 27.31 -19.29 -21.24
CA ASN A 307 26.89 -19.36 -22.66
C ASN A 307 25.71 -20.32 -22.83
N THR A 308 25.74 -21.49 -22.18
CA THR A 308 24.64 -22.46 -22.19
C THR A 308 23.37 -21.83 -21.60
N LEU A 309 23.48 -21.12 -20.47
CA LEU A 309 22.35 -20.40 -19.89
C LEU A 309 21.83 -19.34 -20.89
N LYS A 310 22.69 -18.51 -21.45
CA LYS A 310 22.33 -17.45 -22.38
C LYS A 310 21.59 -17.97 -23.61
N GLU A 311 22.03 -19.07 -24.21
CA GLU A 311 21.34 -19.72 -25.32
C GLU A 311 19.91 -20.11 -24.93
N LYS A 312 19.74 -20.74 -23.79
CA LYS A 312 18.41 -21.15 -23.25
C LYS A 312 17.51 -19.94 -22.95
N LEU A 313 18.07 -18.86 -22.39
CA LEU A 313 17.34 -17.62 -22.13
C LEU A 313 16.83 -16.98 -23.42
N HIS A 314 17.70 -16.86 -24.41
CA HIS A 314 17.36 -16.30 -25.72
C HIS A 314 16.28 -17.14 -26.41
N TYR A 315 16.44 -18.47 -26.38
CA TYR A 315 15.46 -19.40 -26.94
C TYR A 315 14.09 -19.26 -26.25
N CYS A 316 14.06 -19.25 -24.90
CA CYS A 316 12.84 -19.03 -24.16
C CYS A 316 12.17 -17.71 -24.56
N HIS A 317 12.93 -16.63 -24.61
CA HIS A 317 12.41 -15.31 -24.93
C HIS A 317 11.85 -15.25 -26.37
N GLN A 318 12.51 -15.89 -27.34
CA GLN A 318 12.02 -16.01 -28.72
C GLN A 318 10.68 -16.75 -28.79
N LEU A 319 10.52 -17.83 -28.03
CA LEU A 319 9.25 -18.56 -27.97
C LEU A 319 8.14 -17.75 -27.29
N LEU A 320 8.44 -17.03 -26.20
CA LEU A 320 7.47 -16.15 -25.53
C LEU A 320 7.01 -15.01 -26.46
N GLU A 321 7.92 -14.44 -27.25
CA GLU A 321 7.61 -13.43 -28.27
C GLU A 321 6.81 -14.04 -29.44
N TYR A 322 7.20 -15.23 -29.91
CA TYR A 322 6.48 -15.95 -30.95
C TYR A 322 5.03 -16.23 -30.57
N HIS A 323 4.78 -16.57 -29.30
CA HIS A 323 3.44 -16.77 -28.75
C HIS A 323 2.74 -15.48 -28.35
N HIS A 324 3.33 -14.32 -28.59
CA HIS A 324 2.80 -13.00 -28.22
C HIS A 324 2.41 -12.86 -26.73
N LEU A 325 3.12 -13.52 -25.84
CA LEU A 325 2.85 -13.46 -24.41
C LEU A 325 3.30 -12.12 -23.80
N PRO A 326 2.61 -11.60 -22.78
CA PRO A 326 2.93 -10.30 -22.15
C PRO A 326 4.15 -10.39 -21.23
N VAL A 327 5.33 -10.50 -21.80
CA VAL A 327 6.60 -10.61 -21.07
C VAL A 327 7.09 -9.24 -20.63
N LEU A 328 7.50 -9.14 -19.36
CA LEU A 328 8.00 -7.90 -18.75
C LEU A 328 9.50 -7.95 -18.45
N SER A 329 10.10 -9.12 -18.43
CA SER A 329 11.51 -9.34 -18.08
C SER A 329 12.49 -8.95 -19.19
N ASN A 330 13.74 -8.70 -18.77
CA ASN A 330 14.85 -8.52 -19.70
C ASN A 330 15.19 -9.86 -20.39
N ARG A 331 15.58 -9.81 -21.68
CA ARG A 331 15.91 -10.98 -22.47
C ARG A 331 17.07 -11.80 -21.93
N ASP A 332 18.05 -11.14 -21.31
CA ASP A 332 19.23 -11.80 -20.74
C ASP A 332 19.03 -12.18 -19.25
N SER A 333 17.83 -12.00 -18.70
CA SER A 333 17.50 -12.36 -17.33
C SER A 333 17.10 -13.84 -17.22
N PRO A 334 17.60 -14.57 -16.22
CA PRO A 334 17.14 -15.93 -15.94
C PRO A 334 15.74 -15.96 -15.33
N ILE A 335 15.19 -14.82 -14.94
CA ILE A 335 13.86 -14.65 -14.42
C ILE A 335 12.96 -14.14 -15.55
N SER A 336 11.88 -14.87 -15.83
CA SER A 336 10.84 -14.44 -16.75
C SER A 336 9.55 -14.14 -15.99
N PHE A 337 8.89 -13.05 -16.37
CA PHE A 337 7.60 -12.66 -15.80
C PHE A 337 6.59 -12.43 -16.92
N VAL A 338 5.53 -13.24 -16.92
CA VAL A 338 4.41 -13.13 -17.86
C VAL A 338 3.20 -12.57 -17.15
N GLY A 339 2.73 -11.39 -17.54
CA GLY A 339 1.62 -10.70 -16.90
C GLY A 339 0.29 -11.43 -17.09
N LEU A 340 -0.50 -11.54 -16.01
CA LEU A 340 -1.80 -12.22 -16.00
C LEU A 340 -2.94 -11.32 -15.49
N GLY A 341 -2.62 -10.23 -14.81
CA GLY A 341 -3.62 -9.33 -14.24
C GLY A 341 -4.03 -9.72 -12.81
N LEU A 342 -5.21 -10.28 -12.61
CA LEU A 342 -5.72 -10.58 -11.26
C LEU A 342 -5.18 -11.89 -10.67
N ASN A 343 -5.07 -11.96 -9.34
CA ASN A 343 -4.61 -13.13 -8.58
C ASN A 343 -5.35 -14.42 -8.98
N ARG A 344 -6.67 -14.35 -9.22
CA ARG A 344 -7.47 -15.54 -9.58
C ARG A 344 -7.08 -16.13 -10.93
N VAL A 345 -6.73 -15.28 -11.91
CA VAL A 345 -6.19 -15.72 -13.20
C VAL A 345 -4.84 -16.41 -13.00
N GLY A 346 -4.00 -15.84 -12.14
CA GLY A 346 -2.73 -16.44 -11.75
C GLY A 346 -2.90 -17.81 -11.11
N PHE A 347 -3.83 -17.96 -10.18
CA PHE A 347 -4.13 -19.24 -9.53
C PHE A 347 -4.63 -20.29 -10.51
N ASN A 348 -5.53 -19.91 -11.42
CA ASN A 348 -6.04 -20.78 -12.48
C ASN A 348 -4.89 -21.25 -13.37
N MET A 349 -4.03 -20.33 -13.77
CA MET A 349 -2.89 -20.58 -14.65
C MET A 349 -1.87 -21.54 -14.05
N VAL A 350 -1.44 -21.30 -12.80
CA VAL A 350 -0.49 -22.17 -12.07
C VAL A 350 -1.05 -23.59 -11.93
N LYS A 351 -2.34 -23.73 -11.59
CA LYS A 351 -2.97 -25.06 -11.49
C LYS A 351 -2.96 -25.82 -12.82
N ARG A 352 -3.27 -25.14 -13.93
CA ARG A 352 -3.24 -25.74 -15.26
C ARG A 352 -1.86 -26.22 -15.64
N LEU A 353 -0.83 -25.39 -15.38
CA LEU A 353 0.56 -25.76 -15.65
C LEU A 353 1.02 -26.93 -14.75
N MET A 354 0.64 -26.94 -13.48
CA MET A 354 0.95 -28.08 -12.59
C MET A 354 0.30 -29.37 -13.09
N ASN A 355 -0.93 -29.32 -13.60
CA ASN A 355 -1.60 -30.49 -14.19
C ASN A 355 -0.89 -30.98 -15.47
N ASP A 356 -0.19 -30.08 -16.20
CA ASP A 356 0.62 -30.45 -17.37
C ASP A 356 2.07 -30.87 -17.02
N GLY A 357 2.37 -30.99 -15.71
CA GLY A 357 3.69 -31.39 -15.23
C GLY A 357 4.74 -30.28 -15.19
N LEU A 358 4.31 -29.00 -14.97
CA LEU A 358 5.16 -27.83 -14.94
C LEU A 358 4.96 -27.07 -13.63
N PHE A 359 6.03 -26.84 -12.87
CA PHE A 359 6.00 -26.05 -11.64
C PHE A 359 6.59 -24.66 -11.88
N VAL A 360 5.80 -23.63 -11.64
CA VAL A 360 6.17 -22.22 -11.76
C VAL A 360 5.77 -21.45 -10.52
N ASN A 361 6.43 -20.34 -10.26
CA ASN A 361 6.04 -19.39 -9.20
C ASN A 361 4.97 -18.41 -9.70
N ILE A 362 4.33 -17.75 -8.75
CA ILE A 362 3.38 -16.67 -9.01
C ILE A 362 3.88 -15.40 -8.33
N GLY A 363 3.90 -14.30 -9.06
CA GLY A 363 4.13 -12.96 -8.53
C GLY A 363 2.79 -12.34 -8.14
N ILE A 364 2.59 -12.11 -6.84
CA ILE A 364 1.35 -11.55 -6.27
C ILE A 364 1.65 -10.46 -5.25
N PHE A 365 0.64 -9.72 -4.82
CA PHE A 365 0.77 -8.76 -3.73
C PHE A 365 1.35 -9.42 -2.46
N PRO A 366 2.30 -8.78 -1.73
CA PRO A 366 2.77 -7.40 -1.89
C PRO A 366 3.94 -7.21 -2.86
N ALA A 367 4.47 -8.28 -3.46
CA ALA A 367 5.63 -8.21 -4.34
C ALA A 367 5.33 -7.46 -5.66
N VAL A 368 4.07 -7.49 -6.09
CA VAL A 368 3.52 -6.72 -7.21
C VAL A 368 2.14 -6.16 -6.81
N PRO A 369 1.62 -5.11 -7.48
CA PRO A 369 0.22 -4.66 -7.27
C PRO A 369 -0.78 -5.78 -7.52
N GLU A 370 -1.96 -5.76 -6.85
CA GLU A 370 -2.99 -6.83 -6.96
C GLU A 370 -3.48 -7.06 -8.39
N THR A 371 -3.48 -6.02 -9.20
CA THR A 371 -3.86 -6.09 -10.61
C THR A 371 -2.74 -6.52 -11.52
N CYS A 372 -1.50 -6.61 -11.01
CA CYS A 372 -0.29 -6.92 -11.75
C CYS A 372 0.27 -8.32 -11.45
N THR A 373 -0.59 -9.26 -11.07
CA THR A 373 -0.18 -10.66 -10.91
C THR A 373 0.36 -11.24 -12.21
N GLY A 374 1.39 -12.08 -12.09
CA GLY A 374 1.95 -12.77 -13.23
C GLY A 374 2.57 -14.12 -12.90
N LEU A 375 2.82 -14.93 -13.91
CA LEU A 375 3.69 -16.10 -13.79
C LEU A 375 5.13 -15.62 -13.66
N ARG A 376 5.79 -16.02 -12.59
CA ARG A 376 7.23 -15.86 -12.44
C ARG A 376 7.88 -17.22 -12.56
N PHE A 377 8.73 -17.40 -13.55
CA PHE A 377 9.49 -18.63 -13.71
C PHE A 377 10.94 -18.34 -14.04
N THR A 378 11.79 -19.35 -13.91
CA THR A 378 13.23 -19.23 -14.08
C THR A 378 13.73 -20.29 -15.05
N ILE A 379 14.70 -19.89 -15.84
CA ILE A 379 15.44 -20.83 -16.70
C ILE A 379 16.78 -21.15 -16.03
N THR A 380 17.13 -22.43 -16.04
CA THR A 380 18.38 -22.94 -15.48
C THR A 380 19.08 -23.86 -16.49
N ASN A 381 20.36 -24.15 -16.25
CA ASN A 381 21.09 -25.13 -17.07
C ASN A 381 20.58 -26.57 -16.94
N HIS A 382 19.77 -26.86 -15.90
CA HIS A 382 19.09 -28.15 -15.78
C HIS A 382 18.00 -28.37 -16.83
N HIS A 383 17.37 -27.29 -17.34
CA HIS A 383 16.33 -27.42 -18.35
C HIS A 383 16.89 -27.81 -19.72
N THR A 384 16.17 -28.68 -20.42
CA THR A 384 16.38 -28.92 -21.84
C THR A 384 15.64 -27.88 -22.69
N PHE A 385 15.99 -27.75 -23.98
CA PHE A 385 15.23 -26.92 -24.91
C PHE A 385 13.77 -27.40 -25.04
N ASN A 386 13.53 -28.72 -25.03
CA ASN A 386 12.19 -29.31 -25.04
C ASN A 386 11.36 -28.92 -23.79
N ASP A 387 12.00 -28.80 -22.61
CA ASP A 387 11.31 -28.30 -21.41
C ASP A 387 10.83 -26.86 -21.59
N ILE A 388 11.65 -26.02 -22.22
CA ILE A 388 11.37 -24.62 -22.50
C ILE A 388 10.24 -24.51 -23.53
N GLU A 389 10.28 -25.30 -24.61
CA GLU A 389 9.21 -25.41 -25.60
C GLU A 389 7.89 -25.79 -24.92
N LYS A 390 7.90 -26.88 -24.17
CA LYS A 390 6.73 -27.36 -23.43
C LYS A 390 6.16 -26.27 -22.53
N LEU A 391 7.01 -25.56 -21.77
CA LEU A 391 6.56 -24.49 -20.89
C LEU A 391 5.85 -23.37 -21.65
N THR A 392 6.49 -22.83 -22.67
CA THR A 392 5.99 -21.69 -23.43
C THR A 392 4.73 -22.03 -24.22
N GLU A 393 4.65 -23.20 -24.85
CA GLU A 393 3.43 -23.72 -25.49
C GLU A 393 2.29 -23.87 -24.50
N ARG A 394 2.54 -24.42 -23.30
CA ARG A 394 1.47 -24.63 -22.30
C ARG A 394 1.02 -23.30 -21.71
N ILE A 395 1.92 -22.35 -21.51
CA ILE A 395 1.52 -20.98 -21.12
C ILE A 395 0.61 -20.39 -22.20
N ALA A 396 1.02 -20.41 -23.46
CA ALA A 396 0.25 -19.87 -24.59
C ALA A 396 -1.13 -20.54 -24.72
N HIS A 397 -1.18 -21.89 -24.59
CA HIS A 397 -2.40 -22.66 -24.67
C HIS A 397 -3.40 -22.33 -23.55
N HIS A 398 -2.90 -22.15 -22.32
CA HIS A 398 -3.76 -21.93 -21.16
C HIS A 398 -4.10 -20.46 -20.90
N PHE A 399 -3.30 -19.53 -21.38
CA PHE A 399 -3.46 -18.12 -21.11
C PHE A 399 -4.87 -17.58 -21.48
N PRO A 400 -5.37 -17.75 -22.72
CA PRO A 400 -6.72 -17.29 -23.07
C PRO A 400 -7.81 -18.03 -22.30
N LYS A 401 -7.61 -19.32 -21.99
CA LYS A 401 -8.57 -20.12 -21.24
C LYS A 401 -8.67 -19.65 -19.78
N ALA A 402 -7.54 -19.41 -19.13
CA ALA A 402 -7.50 -18.91 -17.77
C ALA A 402 -8.15 -17.52 -17.66
N LEU A 403 -7.93 -16.65 -18.65
CA LEU A 403 -8.63 -15.36 -18.72
C LEU A 403 -10.14 -15.56 -18.87
N SER A 404 -10.57 -16.38 -19.82
CA SER A 404 -11.98 -16.63 -20.09
C SER A 404 -12.72 -17.24 -18.89
N ASP A 405 -12.14 -18.24 -18.23
CA ASP A 405 -12.72 -18.88 -17.04
C ASP A 405 -12.94 -17.88 -15.90
N GLU A 406 -12.05 -16.91 -15.78
CA GLU A 406 -12.12 -15.87 -14.76
C GLU A 406 -12.85 -14.61 -15.23
N GLY A 407 -13.50 -14.68 -16.42
CA GLY A 407 -14.25 -13.57 -16.99
C GLY A 407 -13.39 -12.37 -17.33
N ARG A 408 -12.14 -12.59 -17.76
CA ARG A 408 -11.15 -11.56 -18.10
C ARG A 408 -10.74 -11.64 -19.55
N THR A 409 -10.14 -10.55 -20.02
CA THR A 409 -9.70 -10.38 -21.41
C THR A 409 -8.22 -9.97 -21.45
N ILE A 410 -7.63 -10.07 -22.62
CA ILE A 410 -6.27 -9.55 -22.89
C ILE A 410 -6.21 -8.05 -22.64
N ALA A 411 -7.27 -7.31 -22.97
CA ALA A 411 -7.34 -5.87 -22.70
C ALA A 411 -7.23 -5.54 -21.20
N ASP A 412 -7.73 -6.41 -20.31
CA ASP A 412 -7.55 -6.23 -18.87
C ASP A 412 -6.08 -6.37 -18.45
N VAL A 413 -5.36 -7.32 -19.06
CA VAL A 413 -3.91 -7.51 -18.82
C VAL A 413 -3.12 -6.32 -19.37
N GLN A 414 -3.41 -5.88 -20.60
CA GLN A 414 -2.78 -4.70 -21.20
C GLN A 414 -2.94 -3.45 -20.32
N ARG A 415 -4.16 -3.25 -19.81
CA ARG A 415 -4.48 -2.13 -18.92
C ARG A 415 -3.67 -2.21 -17.62
N ALA A 416 -3.59 -3.39 -16.99
CA ALA A 416 -2.87 -3.58 -15.74
C ALA A 416 -1.38 -3.27 -15.88
N PHE A 417 -0.77 -3.71 -16.97
CA PHE A 417 0.67 -3.55 -17.20
C PHE A 417 1.05 -2.35 -18.09
N LYS A 418 0.08 -1.58 -18.57
CA LYS A 418 0.27 -0.43 -19.48
C LYS A 418 1.13 -0.78 -20.70
N LYS A 419 0.98 -2.01 -21.20
CA LYS A 419 1.76 -2.54 -22.31
C LYS A 419 0.82 -2.97 -23.44
N VAL A 420 1.10 -2.53 -24.67
CA VAL A 420 0.39 -3.02 -25.86
C VAL A 420 0.87 -4.46 -26.14
N ILE A 421 -0.06 -5.38 -26.17
CA ILE A 421 0.20 -6.79 -26.47
C ILE A 421 -0.50 -7.09 -27.80
N GLU A 422 0.28 -7.34 -28.83
CA GLU A 422 -0.26 -7.80 -30.12
C GLU A 422 -0.47 -9.32 -30.05
N PHE A 423 -1.73 -9.76 -30.00
CA PHE A 423 -2.07 -11.17 -30.14
C PHE A 423 -2.36 -11.52 -31.60
N LYS A 424 -1.71 -12.52 -32.11
CA LYS A 424 -2.21 -13.23 -33.31
C LYS A 424 -3.34 -14.16 -32.82
N THR A 425 -4.58 -13.75 -33.03
CA THR A 425 -5.73 -14.65 -32.90
C THR A 425 -5.69 -15.57 -34.11
N ASP A 426 -5.45 -16.87 -33.90
CA ASP A 426 -5.93 -17.84 -34.86
C ASP A 426 -7.44 -17.61 -34.99
N GLY A 427 -7.93 -17.35 -36.20
CA GLY A 427 -9.26 -16.81 -36.50
C GLY A 427 -10.49 -17.54 -35.93
N THR A 428 -10.35 -18.26 -34.82
CA THR A 428 -11.40 -18.98 -34.10
C THR A 428 -11.75 -18.43 -32.74
N THR A 429 -10.92 -17.54 -32.15
CA THR A 429 -11.34 -16.78 -30.98
C THR A 429 -11.97 -15.46 -31.41
N LYS A 430 -13.28 -15.45 -31.59
CA LYS A 430 -14.05 -14.21 -31.50
C LYS A 430 -13.61 -13.55 -30.19
N GLU A 431 -13.02 -12.36 -30.28
CA GLU A 431 -12.92 -11.49 -29.14
C GLU A 431 -14.30 -11.42 -28.51
N HIS A 432 -14.48 -12.11 -27.40
CA HIS A 432 -15.49 -11.68 -26.46
C HIS A 432 -14.96 -10.39 -25.83
N VAL A 433 -14.88 -9.32 -26.64
CA VAL A 433 -15.23 -8.01 -26.13
C VAL A 433 -16.57 -8.29 -25.47
N LYS A 434 -16.63 -8.27 -24.13
CA LYS A 434 -17.91 -8.14 -23.47
C LYS A 434 -18.50 -6.84 -24.01
N SER A 435 -19.24 -6.98 -25.14
CA SER A 435 -20.18 -5.97 -25.58
C SER A 435 -20.95 -5.59 -24.31
N VAL A 436 -21.23 -4.31 -24.15
CA VAL A 436 -22.30 -3.82 -23.29
C VAL A 436 -23.38 -4.89 -23.38
N PRO A 437 -23.75 -5.55 -22.27
CA PRO A 437 -24.83 -6.54 -22.39
C PRO A 437 -25.95 -5.82 -23.11
N GLU A 438 -26.37 -6.34 -24.25
CA GLU A 438 -27.32 -5.67 -25.17
C GLU A 438 -28.59 -5.15 -24.46
N ASN A 439 -28.74 -5.53 -23.20
CA ASN A 439 -29.92 -5.29 -22.36
C ASN A 439 -29.78 -4.11 -21.39
N TYR A 440 -28.64 -3.36 -21.36
CA TYR A 440 -28.48 -2.23 -20.45
C TYR A 440 -28.09 -0.94 -21.17
N THR A 441 -28.67 0.17 -20.72
CA THR A 441 -28.31 1.52 -21.14
C THR A 441 -27.65 2.28 -19.98
N VAL A 442 -26.70 3.16 -20.29
CA VAL A 442 -26.00 3.98 -19.30
C VAL A 442 -26.27 5.45 -19.57
N GLN A 443 -26.84 6.13 -18.59
CA GLN A 443 -26.86 7.57 -18.55
C GLN A 443 -25.69 8.04 -17.70
N GLN A 444 -24.80 8.83 -18.29
CA GLN A 444 -23.63 9.41 -17.61
C GLN A 444 -23.68 10.92 -17.75
N GLU A 445 -23.69 11.64 -16.63
CA GLU A 445 -23.80 13.10 -16.57
C GLU A 445 -22.66 13.69 -15.74
N SER A 446 -22.24 14.91 -16.06
CA SER A 446 -21.20 15.66 -15.34
C SER A 446 -21.74 16.66 -14.33
N THR A 447 -23.04 16.79 -14.23
CA THR A 447 -23.75 17.62 -13.28
C THR A 447 -25.09 17.02 -12.91
N ILE A 448 -25.49 17.15 -11.63
CA ILE A 448 -26.79 16.64 -11.15
C ILE A 448 -27.96 17.39 -11.81
N GLN A 449 -27.74 18.61 -12.33
CA GLN A 449 -28.74 19.41 -13.00
C GLN A 449 -29.35 18.72 -14.25
N ASN A 450 -28.61 17.80 -14.86
CA ASN A 450 -29.07 17.03 -16.02
C ASN A 450 -29.86 15.77 -15.64
N ILE A 451 -30.07 15.52 -14.35
CA ILE A 451 -30.80 14.36 -13.83
C ILE A 451 -32.12 14.82 -13.20
N ASP A 452 -33.19 14.11 -13.52
CA ASP A 452 -34.48 14.34 -12.92
C ASP A 452 -34.45 14.21 -11.39
N PRO A 453 -34.81 15.28 -10.63
CA PRO A 453 -34.82 15.26 -9.18
C PRO A 453 -35.72 14.20 -8.54
N GLU A 454 -36.90 13.94 -9.15
CA GLU A 454 -37.81 12.93 -8.62
C GLU A 454 -37.25 11.54 -8.75
N LEU A 455 -36.67 11.22 -9.91
CA LEU A 455 -35.99 9.96 -10.15
C LEU A 455 -34.83 9.78 -9.19
N TRP A 456 -33.90 10.77 -9.11
CA TRP A 456 -32.73 10.62 -8.23
C TRP A 456 -33.14 10.45 -6.76
N ASN A 457 -34.09 11.25 -6.29
CA ASN A 457 -34.56 11.20 -4.91
C ASN A 457 -35.39 9.93 -4.62
N SER A 458 -36.00 9.29 -5.61
CA SER A 458 -36.61 7.96 -5.40
C SER A 458 -35.59 6.87 -5.04
N LEU A 459 -34.33 7.02 -5.49
CA LEU A 459 -33.23 6.08 -5.28
C LEU A 459 -32.33 6.48 -4.09
N HIS A 460 -32.11 7.78 -3.88
CA HIS A 460 -31.13 8.36 -2.95
C HIS A 460 -31.70 9.36 -1.94
N GLY A 461 -32.99 9.63 -1.91
CA GLY A 461 -33.58 10.70 -1.09
C GLY A 461 -33.37 10.58 0.43
N GLU A 462 -33.07 9.40 0.92
CA GLU A 462 -32.75 9.14 2.35
C GLU A 462 -31.25 8.92 2.59
N SER A 463 -30.41 9.20 1.60
CA SER A 463 -28.95 9.03 1.67
C SER A 463 -28.21 10.27 2.20
N GLY A 464 -28.83 11.03 3.09
CA GLY A 464 -28.26 12.25 3.67
C GLY A 464 -28.03 13.32 2.60
N ILE A 465 -26.85 13.91 2.57
CA ILE A 465 -26.49 14.93 1.58
C ILE A 465 -26.28 14.43 0.16
N TYR A 466 -26.62 13.18 -0.14
CA TYR A 466 -26.52 12.58 -1.46
C TYR A 466 -27.86 12.58 -2.21
N ASP A 467 -28.90 13.21 -1.68
CA ASP A 467 -30.08 13.56 -2.44
C ASP A 467 -29.77 14.62 -3.50
N TRP A 468 -30.69 14.92 -4.40
CA TRP A 468 -30.47 15.83 -5.50
C TRP A 468 -30.01 17.25 -5.04
N ASN A 469 -30.67 17.81 -4.01
CA ASN A 469 -30.36 19.14 -3.49
C ASN A 469 -29.00 19.19 -2.78
N GLY A 470 -28.65 18.15 -2.06
CA GLY A 470 -27.37 18.02 -1.40
C GLY A 470 -26.21 17.94 -2.40
N LEU A 471 -26.37 17.15 -3.47
CA LEU A 471 -25.38 17.04 -4.54
C LEU A 471 -25.24 18.33 -5.35
N ASP A 472 -26.33 19.03 -5.64
CA ASP A 472 -26.29 20.36 -6.25
C ASP A 472 -25.48 21.38 -5.41
N LEU A 473 -25.70 21.36 -4.09
CA LEU A 473 -24.91 22.19 -3.18
C LEU A 473 -23.42 21.80 -3.20
N LEU A 474 -23.11 20.49 -3.20
CA LEU A 474 -21.72 20.01 -3.27
C LEU A 474 -21.04 20.45 -4.56
N GLU A 475 -21.70 20.32 -5.70
CA GLU A 475 -21.14 20.78 -6.98
C GLU A 475 -20.81 22.26 -6.95
N ARG A 476 -21.73 23.10 -6.46
CA ARG A 476 -21.50 24.54 -6.35
C ARG A 476 -20.38 24.88 -5.38
N ALA A 477 -20.26 24.15 -4.28
CA ALA A 477 -19.23 24.38 -3.26
C ALA A 477 -17.83 23.99 -3.74
N PHE A 478 -17.72 22.87 -4.47
CA PHE A 478 -16.44 22.27 -4.86
C PHE A 478 -16.05 22.46 -6.33
N LYS A 479 -16.58 23.48 -6.98
CA LYS A 479 -16.17 23.93 -8.32
C LYS A 479 -15.64 25.36 -8.28
N ASN A 480 -14.65 25.68 -9.11
CA ASN A 480 -14.09 27.03 -9.26
C ASN A 480 -13.54 27.63 -7.95
N ASN A 481 -12.83 26.82 -7.18
CA ASN A 481 -12.06 27.26 -6.03
C ASN A 481 -10.59 27.53 -6.44
N LYS A 482 -9.88 28.30 -5.60
CA LYS A 482 -8.48 28.65 -5.83
C LYS A 482 -7.55 27.45 -5.64
N GLU A 483 -7.81 26.68 -4.60
CA GLU A 483 -6.95 25.56 -4.21
C GLU A 483 -7.34 24.29 -4.98
N PRO A 484 -6.38 23.53 -5.53
CA PRO A 484 -6.68 22.33 -6.34
C PRO A 484 -7.52 21.27 -5.61
N GLN A 485 -7.25 21.04 -4.33
CA GLN A 485 -7.95 20.04 -3.51
C GLN A 485 -9.41 20.42 -3.21
N ASP A 486 -9.77 21.67 -3.40
CA ASP A 486 -11.12 22.19 -3.20
C ASP A 486 -11.97 22.12 -4.48
N ASN A 487 -11.42 21.57 -5.57
CA ASN A 487 -12.13 21.36 -6.81
C ASN A 487 -12.36 19.88 -7.04
N TRP A 488 -13.61 19.47 -7.15
CA TRP A 488 -14.03 18.12 -7.39
C TRP A 488 -14.72 17.99 -8.73
N ASP A 489 -14.35 16.99 -9.51
CA ASP A 489 -15.04 16.61 -10.75
C ASP A 489 -16.13 15.61 -10.40
N PHE A 490 -17.37 15.92 -10.72
CA PHE A 490 -18.54 15.07 -10.44
C PHE A 490 -18.94 14.30 -11.70
N GLN A 491 -19.36 13.07 -11.49
CA GLN A 491 -19.98 12.22 -12.52
C GLN A 491 -21.08 11.42 -11.89
N TYR A 492 -22.21 11.34 -12.58
CA TYR A 492 -23.42 10.63 -12.18
C TYR A 492 -23.71 9.52 -13.15
N PHE A 493 -24.10 8.36 -12.65
CA PHE A 493 -24.36 7.17 -13.43
C PHE A 493 -25.73 6.61 -13.07
N ILE A 494 -26.56 6.36 -14.09
CA ILE A 494 -27.80 5.61 -13.97
C ILE A 494 -27.75 4.52 -15.03
N ILE A 495 -27.75 3.27 -14.60
CA ILE A 495 -27.86 2.10 -15.48
C ILE A 495 -29.28 1.62 -15.44
N ARG A 496 -29.86 1.43 -16.64
CA ARG A 496 -31.24 0.97 -16.83
C ARG A 496 -31.24 -0.35 -17.60
N ASP A 497 -32.23 -1.19 -17.30
CA ASP A 497 -32.48 -2.40 -18.07
C ASP A 497 -33.24 -2.11 -19.38
N GLN A 498 -33.54 -3.14 -20.12
CA GLN A 498 -34.30 -3.09 -21.39
C GLN A 498 -35.70 -2.50 -21.24
N PHE A 499 -36.27 -2.47 -20.04
CA PHE A 499 -37.57 -1.88 -19.73
C PHE A 499 -37.43 -0.42 -19.23
N ASN A 500 -36.26 0.16 -19.38
CA ASN A 500 -35.93 1.53 -18.90
C ASN A 500 -36.01 1.70 -17.37
N THR A 501 -35.97 0.59 -16.60
CA THR A 501 -36.02 0.59 -15.15
C THR A 501 -34.59 0.82 -14.59
N PRO A 502 -34.36 1.77 -13.66
CA PRO A 502 -33.09 1.95 -13.02
C PRO A 502 -32.70 0.70 -12.20
N VAL A 503 -31.56 0.11 -12.51
CA VAL A 503 -31.02 -1.07 -11.83
C VAL A 503 -29.76 -0.77 -11.02
N LEU A 504 -29.06 0.32 -11.35
CA LEU A 504 -27.96 0.88 -10.58
C LEU A 504 -27.96 2.40 -10.74
N ALA A 505 -27.75 3.12 -9.64
CA ALA A 505 -27.54 4.56 -9.65
C ALA A 505 -26.48 4.93 -8.62
N THR A 506 -25.57 5.84 -8.99
CA THR A 506 -24.52 6.33 -8.10
C THR A 506 -23.89 7.60 -8.66
N PHE A 507 -23.06 8.22 -7.84
CA PHE A 507 -22.19 9.32 -8.29
C PHE A 507 -20.74 9.04 -7.92
N CYS A 508 -19.85 9.67 -8.66
CA CYS A 508 -18.42 9.62 -8.41
C CYS A 508 -17.87 11.03 -8.28
N THR A 509 -16.84 11.15 -7.47
CA THR A 509 -16.03 12.39 -7.38
C THR A 509 -14.57 12.08 -7.68
N THR A 510 -13.94 12.95 -8.47
CA THR A 510 -12.50 12.88 -8.70
C THR A 510 -11.86 14.12 -8.11
N THR A 511 -10.95 13.93 -7.17
CA THR A 511 -10.26 15.01 -6.45
C THR A 511 -8.90 14.60 -5.93
N LEU A 512 -8.13 15.55 -5.41
CA LEU A 512 -6.93 15.27 -4.64
C LEU A 512 -7.28 14.75 -3.26
N VAL A 513 -6.69 13.62 -2.88
CA VAL A 513 -6.88 12.96 -1.59
C VAL A 513 -5.52 12.78 -0.93
N LYS A 514 -5.47 12.94 0.37
CA LYS A 514 -4.30 12.59 1.18
C LYS A 514 -4.22 11.07 1.27
N ASP A 515 -3.13 10.47 0.80
CA ASP A 515 -3.01 9.01 0.73
C ASP A 515 -2.97 8.33 2.10
N ASP A 516 -2.65 9.09 3.14
CA ASP A 516 -2.71 8.68 4.55
C ASP A 516 -4.07 8.90 5.22
N LEU A 517 -5.13 9.13 4.43
CA LEU A 517 -6.50 9.38 4.91
C LEU A 517 -6.97 8.40 5.99
N PHE A 518 -6.61 7.13 5.86
CA PHE A 518 -6.99 6.05 6.78
C PHE A 518 -5.83 5.54 7.62
N SER A 519 -4.70 6.24 7.62
CA SER A 519 -3.52 5.86 8.41
C SER A 519 -3.72 6.18 9.91
N PRO A 520 -2.97 5.52 10.81
CA PRO A 520 -2.93 5.92 12.21
C PRO A 520 -2.55 7.40 12.38
N ALA A 521 -3.13 8.05 13.38
CA ALA A 521 -2.88 9.48 13.64
C ALA A 521 -1.38 9.83 13.78
N SER A 522 -0.58 8.94 14.37
CA SER A 522 0.88 9.09 14.51
C SER A 522 1.62 9.12 13.17
N VAL A 523 1.12 8.38 12.18
CA VAL A 523 1.65 8.37 10.80
C VAL A 523 1.26 9.66 10.10
N SER A 524 -0.02 10.03 10.16
CA SER A 524 -0.53 11.27 9.58
C SER A 524 0.15 12.51 10.15
N GLU A 525 0.41 12.56 11.47
CA GLU A 525 1.16 13.66 12.10
C GLU A 525 2.57 13.84 11.51
N LYS A 526 3.27 12.75 11.19
CA LYS A 526 4.59 12.83 10.55
C LYS A 526 4.48 13.36 9.12
N ILE A 527 3.51 12.87 8.37
CA ILE A 527 3.24 13.29 6.99
C ILE A 527 2.81 14.76 6.94
N GLU A 528 1.98 15.23 7.87
CA GLU A 528 1.57 16.64 7.96
C GLU A 528 2.74 17.60 8.22
N ARG A 529 3.79 17.16 8.90
CA ARG A 529 5.02 17.97 9.06
C ARG A 529 5.72 18.19 7.71
N GLU A 530 5.77 17.16 6.88
CA GLU A 530 6.33 17.28 5.52
C GLU A 530 5.44 18.19 4.64
N ARG A 531 4.12 18.16 4.83
CA ARG A 531 3.17 19.02 4.10
C ARG A 531 3.28 20.50 4.44
N ILE A 532 3.93 20.86 5.54
CA ILE A 532 4.25 22.28 5.84
C ILE A 532 5.17 22.85 4.74
N VAL A 533 6.09 22.03 4.22
CA VAL A 533 7.05 22.44 3.17
C VAL A 533 6.54 22.08 1.78
N ASN A 534 5.93 20.90 1.63
CA ASN A 534 5.35 20.44 0.37
C ASN A 534 3.87 20.09 0.57
N PRO A 535 2.93 21.04 0.35
CA PRO A 535 1.50 20.88 0.69
C PRO A 535 0.82 19.67 0.07
N LEU A 536 1.30 19.16 -1.08
CA LEU A 536 0.75 18.01 -1.79
C LEU A 536 1.57 16.73 -1.61
N TYR A 537 2.45 16.69 -0.62
CA TYR A 537 3.21 15.48 -0.29
C TYR A 537 2.29 14.31 0.06
N LEU A 538 2.47 13.17 -0.60
CA LEU A 538 1.61 11.98 -0.48
C LEU A 538 0.13 12.33 -0.64
N CYS A 539 -0.18 12.99 -1.74
CA CYS A 539 -1.54 13.25 -2.19
C CYS A 539 -1.69 12.70 -3.61
N SER A 540 -2.77 11.96 -3.84
CA SER A 540 -3.09 11.38 -5.15
C SER A 540 -4.42 11.89 -5.67
N LYS A 541 -4.50 12.10 -7.00
CA LYS A 541 -5.79 12.27 -7.66
C LYS A 541 -6.52 10.93 -7.62
N THR A 542 -7.69 10.90 -6.98
CA THR A 542 -8.46 9.69 -6.69
C THR A 542 -9.85 9.78 -7.31
N LEU A 543 -10.25 8.76 -8.05
CA LEU A 543 -11.63 8.54 -8.46
C LEU A 543 -12.35 7.78 -7.34
N MET A 544 -13.40 8.37 -6.81
CA MET A 544 -14.12 7.84 -5.67
C MET A 544 -15.60 7.64 -6.02
N VAL A 545 -16.15 6.47 -5.76
CA VAL A 545 -17.60 6.28 -5.76
C VAL A 545 -18.12 6.83 -4.44
N GLY A 546 -18.95 7.87 -4.51
CA GLY A 546 -19.32 8.74 -3.40
C GLY A 546 -18.43 9.98 -3.29
N SER A 547 -18.22 10.50 -2.11
CA SER A 547 -17.40 11.70 -1.85
C SER A 547 -16.61 11.60 -0.54
N LEU A 548 -15.68 12.57 -0.32
CA LEU A 548 -14.90 12.67 0.93
C LEU A 548 -15.70 13.26 2.10
N LEU A 549 -16.82 13.89 1.85
CA LEU A 549 -17.49 14.72 2.86
C LEU A 549 -18.24 13.90 3.91
N THR A 550 -18.93 12.86 3.51
CA THR A 550 -19.77 12.07 4.41
C THR A 550 -19.83 10.62 3.94
N GLU A 551 -20.16 9.74 4.87
CA GLU A 551 -20.55 8.36 4.60
C GLU A 551 -22.06 8.27 4.34
N GLY A 552 -22.48 7.21 3.70
CA GLY A 552 -23.88 6.93 3.43
C GLY A 552 -24.09 6.04 2.22
N LYS A 553 -25.32 5.70 1.96
CA LYS A 553 -25.69 4.88 0.80
C LYS A 553 -25.61 5.71 -0.49
N HIS A 554 -24.44 5.77 -1.08
CA HIS A 554 -24.20 6.47 -2.34
C HIS A 554 -24.37 5.58 -3.59
N LEU A 555 -24.46 4.27 -3.41
CA LEU A 555 -24.68 3.31 -4.47
C LEU A 555 -26.04 2.63 -4.29
N TYR A 556 -26.98 2.91 -5.21
CA TYR A 556 -28.18 2.14 -5.38
C TYR A 556 -27.89 0.98 -6.35
N ILE A 557 -28.25 -0.24 -5.97
CA ILE A 557 -28.25 -1.42 -6.83
C ILE A 557 -29.44 -2.31 -6.46
N ASP A 558 -30.21 -2.72 -7.45
CA ASP A 558 -31.36 -3.63 -7.24
C ASP A 558 -30.86 -5.06 -7.00
N ARG A 559 -30.68 -5.40 -5.72
CA ARG A 559 -30.21 -6.72 -5.29
C ARG A 559 -31.27 -7.81 -5.32
N SER A 560 -32.51 -7.48 -5.61
CA SER A 560 -33.56 -8.48 -5.83
C SER A 560 -33.35 -9.23 -7.15
N ARG A 561 -32.59 -8.66 -8.06
CA ARG A 561 -32.26 -9.25 -9.37
C ARG A 561 -31.15 -10.30 -9.26
N PRO A 562 -31.28 -11.45 -9.94
CA PRO A 562 -30.24 -12.48 -9.92
C PRO A 562 -28.95 -12.05 -10.64
N ASP A 563 -28.99 -11.07 -11.53
CA ASP A 563 -27.88 -10.56 -12.34
C ASP A 563 -27.21 -9.31 -11.77
N TRP A 564 -27.54 -8.88 -10.54
CA TRP A 564 -27.00 -7.66 -9.93
C TRP A 564 -25.44 -7.61 -9.89
N LYS A 565 -24.78 -8.78 -9.77
CA LYS A 565 -23.31 -8.85 -9.82
C LYS A 565 -22.76 -8.53 -11.21
N ASN A 566 -23.48 -8.91 -12.26
CA ASN A 566 -23.11 -8.59 -13.64
C ASN A 566 -23.29 -7.09 -13.92
N ILE A 567 -24.36 -6.49 -13.38
CA ILE A 567 -24.61 -5.04 -13.45
C ILE A 567 -23.49 -4.28 -12.72
N LEU A 568 -23.12 -4.74 -11.52
CA LEU A 568 -22.02 -4.12 -10.75
C LEU A 568 -20.67 -4.28 -11.47
N MET A 569 -20.43 -5.44 -12.10
CA MET A 569 -19.23 -5.66 -12.91
C MET A 569 -19.17 -4.71 -14.12
N PHE A 570 -20.30 -4.55 -14.79
CA PHE A 570 -20.42 -3.61 -15.91
C PHE A 570 -20.13 -2.17 -15.46
N PHE A 571 -20.62 -1.77 -14.28
CA PHE A 571 -20.30 -0.46 -13.71
C PHE A 571 -18.81 -0.31 -13.39
N ILE A 572 -18.16 -1.34 -12.85
CA ILE A 572 -16.71 -1.31 -12.61
C ILE A 572 -15.92 -1.15 -13.91
N ASP A 573 -16.34 -1.79 -15.00
CA ASP A 573 -15.71 -1.61 -16.32
C ASP A 573 -15.82 -0.15 -16.81
N ILE A 574 -16.94 0.54 -16.51
CA ILE A 574 -17.09 1.97 -16.77
C ILE A 574 -16.11 2.77 -15.91
N LEU A 575 -16.00 2.47 -14.61
CA LEU A 575 -15.08 3.15 -13.70
C LEU A 575 -13.61 3.00 -14.13
N TRP A 576 -13.21 1.84 -14.62
CA TRP A 576 -11.85 1.64 -15.13
C TRP A 576 -11.58 2.46 -16.39
N LYS A 577 -12.54 2.58 -17.29
CA LYS A 577 -12.42 3.47 -18.45
C LYS A 577 -12.30 4.95 -18.04
N GLU A 578 -13.09 5.38 -17.06
CA GLU A 578 -12.99 6.75 -16.53
C GLU A 578 -11.67 6.98 -15.79
N GLN A 579 -11.16 5.98 -15.07
CA GLN A 579 -9.85 6.03 -14.41
C GLN A 579 -8.72 6.26 -15.42
N GLU A 580 -8.73 5.55 -16.53
CA GLU A 580 -7.76 5.72 -17.63
C GLU A 580 -7.89 7.10 -18.29
N LYS A 581 -9.12 7.49 -18.66
CA LYS A 581 -9.40 8.78 -19.30
C LYS A 581 -8.92 9.95 -18.46
N GLN A 582 -9.12 9.90 -17.15
CA GLN A 582 -8.74 10.93 -16.20
C GLN A 582 -7.30 10.80 -15.68
N LYS A 583 -6.59 9.74 -16.06
CA LYS A 583 -5.21 9.41 -15.61
C LYS A 583 -5.08 9.36 -14.09
N VAL A 584 -6.02 8.68 -13.44
CA VAL A 584 -6.11 8.59 -11.98
C VAL A 584 -5.50 7.27 -11.50
N ASN A 585 -4.63 7.31 -10.50
CA ASN A 585 -3.94 6.12 -9.99
C ASN A 585 -4.77 5.31 -8.98
N VAL A 586 -5.70 5.95 -8.28
CA VAL A 586 -6.47 5.34 -7.19
C VAL A 586 -7.96 5.35 -7.52
N LEU A 587 -8.58 4.18 -7.46
CA LEU A 587 -10.03 3.99 -7.47
C LEU A 587 -10.47 3.55 -6.08
N ASN A 588 -11.39 4.30 -5.46
CA ASN A 588 -11.89 4.03 -4.12
C ASN A 588 -13.42 3.91 -4.14
N ILE A 589 -13.94 2.78 -3.67
CA ILE A 589 -15.37 2.51 -3.54
C ILE A 589 -15.64 2.30 -2.06
N ARG A 590 -16.32 3.25 -1.42
CA ARG A 590 -16.33 3.35 0.03
C ARG A 590 -17.73 3.18 0.66
N ASP A 591 -17.75 3.10 2.01
CA ASP A 591 -18.94 3.19 2.86
C ASP A 591 -19.92 2.01 2.69
N PHE A 592 -19.36 0.78 2.74
CA PHE A 592 -20.16 -0.45 2.79
C PHE A 592 -20.21 -1.02 4.20
N ASP A 593 -21.31 -1.65 4.54
CA ASP A 593 -21.46 -2.39 5.78
C ASP A 593 -20.49 -3.60 5.79
N ALA A 594 -19.71 -3.72 6.86
CA ALA A 594 -18.80 -4.85 7.05
C ALA A 594 -19.51 -6.20 7.24
N GLU A 595 -20.82 -6.21 7.46
CA GLU A 595 -21.64 -7.44 7.52
C GLU A 595 -22.10 -7.90 6.13
N ASP A 596 -22.00 -7.07 5.08
CA ASP A 596 -22.33 -7.47 3.71
C ASP A 596 -21.21 -8.28 3.06
N ILE A 597 -21.13 -9.55 3.46
CA ILE A 597 -20.08 -10.47 3.00
C ILE A 597 -20.13 -10.70 1.49
N GLU A 598 -21.31 -10.63 0.88
CA GLU A 598 -21.48 -10.88 -0.55
C GLU A 598 -20.87 -9.79 -1.41
N ILE A 599 -21.08 -8.53 -1.04
CA ILE A 599 -20.47 -7.38 -1.72
C ILE A 599 -18.95 -7.35 -1.48
N GLN A 600 -18.50 -7.71 -0.27
CA GLN A 600 -17.08 -7.80 0.01
C GLN A 600 -16.38 -8.84 -0.86
N LYS A 601 -16.95 -10.05 -0.94
CA LYS A 601 -16.40 -11.10 -1.80
C LYS A 601 -16.35 -10.65 -3.26
N PHE A 602 -17.40 -9.98 -3.74
CA PHE A 602 -17.45 -9.48 -5.10
C PHE A 602 -16.26 -8.54 -5.39
N PHE A 603 -16.01 -7.53 -4.56
CA PHE A 603 -14.90 -6.58 -4.79
C PHE A 603 -13.52 -7.22 -4.63
N LEU A 604 -13.35 -8.11 -3.65
CA LEU A 604 -12.09 -8.86 -3.48
C LEU A 604 -11.78 -9.72 -4.71
N ASP A 605 -12.81 -10.37 -5.27
CA ASP A 605 -12.69 -11.17 -6.50
C ASP A 605 -12.34 -10.29 -7.73
N GLN A 606 -12.56 -8.98 -7.68
CA GLN A 606 -12.18 -8.03 -8.73
C GLN A 606 -10.79 -7.37 -8.46
N GLY A 607 -10.03 -7.83 -7.48
CA GLY A 607 -8.69 -7.30 -7.18
C GLY A 607 -8.70 -5.97 -6.44
N PHE A 608 -9.76 -5.69 -5.67
CA PHE A 608 -9.77 -4.56 -4.74
C PHE A 608 -9.19 -4.96 -3.39
N LEU A 609 -8.45 -4.05 -2.78
CA LEU A 609 -8.03 -4.14 -1.39
C LEU A 609 -9.17 -3.71 -0.48
N LYS A 610 -9.46 -4.51 0.53
CA LYS A 610 -10.41 -4.15 1.59
C LYS A 610 -9.73 -3.27 2.63
N ILE A 611 -10.35 -2.12 2.93
CA ILE A 611 -9.90 -1.17 3.94
C ILE A 611 -11.00 -1.02 4.99
N ASN A 612 -10.63 -1.19 6.26
CA ASN A 612 -11.56 -0.91 7.36
C ASN A 612 -11.64 0.61 7.59
N LEU A 613 -12.86 1.13 7.55
CA LEU A 613 -13.14 2.53 7.86
C LEU A 613 -13.44 2.73 9.34
N PRO A 614 -13.39 3.96 9.85
CA PRO A 614 -13.96 4.28 11.14
C PRO A 614 -15.45 3.92 11.19
N ASN A 615 -15.93 3.46 12.36
CA ASN A 615 -17.31 3.05 12.52
C ASN A 615 -18.27 4.24 12.40
N THR A 616 -19.41 4.02 11.76
CA THR A 616 -20.56 4.93 11.74
C THR A 616 -21.44 4.67 12.94
N HIS A 617 -22.11 5.71 13.44
CA HIS A 617 -22.97 5.67 14.62
C HIS A 617 -24.34 6.21 14.29
N VAL A 618 -25.36 5.38 14.45
CA VAL A 618 -26.74 5.70 14.03
C VAL A 618 -27.73 5.38 15.16
N ILE A 619 -28.62 6.29 15.45
CA ILE A 619 -29.85 6.03 16.24
C ILE A 619 -30.94 5.69 15.24
N LYS A 620 -31.33 4.41 15.15
CA LYS A 620 -32.23 3.90 14.10
C LYS A 620 -33.71 4.15 14.38
N GLN A 621 -34.08 4.26 15.64
CA GLN A 621 -35.45 4.48 16.09
C GLN A 621 -35.45 5.48 17.24
N LEU A 622 -35.54 6.75 16.88
CA LEU A 622 -35.62 7.83 17.87
C LEU A 622 -37.05 7.96 18.37
N ASP A 623 -37.21 7.93 19.67
CA ASP A 623 -38.53 8.18 20.28
C ASP A 623 -38.91 9.66 20.24
N ASP A 624 -40.20 9.92 20.13
CA ASP A 624 -40.74 11.26 19.94
C ASP A 624 -40.54 12.20 21.12
N THR A 625 -40.30 11.64 22.32
CA THR A 625 -40.10 12.46 23.53
C THR A 625 -38.79 12.14 24.25
N ARG A 626 -38.25 13.18 24.93
CA ARG A 626 -37.05 13.08 25.74
C ARG A 626 -37.13 11.94 26.78
N ASN A 627 -38.26 11.81 27.46
CA ASN A 627 -38.44 10.80 28.51
C ASN A 627 -38.54 9.40 27.96
N ALA A 628 -39.26 9.20 26.88
CA ALA A 628 -39.36 7.90 26.20
C ALA A 628 -37.99 7.44 25.72
N TYR A 629 -37.23 8.33 25.06
CA TYR A 629 -35.87 8.03 24.62
C TYR A 629 -34.96 7.62 25.78
N LEU A 630 -34.91 8.41 26.85
CA LEU A 630 -34.05 8.13 27.99
C LEU A 630 -34.43 6.81 28.70
N THR A 631 -35.71 6.47 28.73
CA THR A 631 -36.19 5.24 29.39
C THR A 631 -35.71 3.97 28.69
N LYS A 632 -35.60 3.98 27.35
CA LYS A 632 -35.11 2.84 26.57
C LYS A 632 -33.61 2.61 26.70
N LEU A 633 -32.84 3.62 27.05
CA LEU A 633 -31.39 3.49 27.18
C LEU A 633 -30.96 2.65 28.38
N LYS A 634 -29.79 2.02 28.28
CA LYS A 634 -29.14 1.35 29.42
C LYS A 634 -28.91 2.35 30.58
N SER A 635 -28.96 1.91 31.81
CA SER A 635 -28.81 2.75 33.02
C SER A 635 -27.48 3.54 33.00
N SER A 636 -26.39 2.93 32.52
CA SER A 636 -25.10 3.58 32.38
C SER A 636 -25.12 4.74 31.38
N ASN A 637 -25.83 4.57 30.24
CA ASN A 637 -25.99 5.61 29.21
C ASN A 637 -26.86 6.75 29.72
N ARG A 638 -27.98 6.43 30.37
CA ARG A 638 -28.83 7.45 31.05
C ARG A 638 -28.04 8.28 32.06
N TYR A 639 -27.22 7.61 32.88
CA TYR A 639 -26.35 8.29 33.85
C TYR A 639 -25.35 9.21 33.14
N ALA A 640 -24.71 8.73 32.08
CA ALA A 640 -23.74 9.53 31.33
C ALA A 640 -24.38 10.78 30.68
N ILE A 641 -25.55 10.62 30.02
CA ILE A 641 -26.29 11.73 29.41
C ILE A 641 -26.72 12.72 30.49
N ASN A 642 -27.30 12.22 31.60
CA ASN A 642 -27.74 13.10 32.70
C ASN A 642 -26.58 13.92 33.27
N ARG A 643 -25.44 13.28 33.52
CA ARG A 643 -24.27 13.97 34.12
C ARG A 643 -23.61 14.96 33.15
N ARG A 644 -23.45 14.59 31.89
CA ARG A 644 -22.64 15.33 30.90
C ARG A 644 -23.44 16.32 30.07
N ALA A 645 -24.72 16.05 29.85
CA ALA A 645 -25.58 16.92 29.05
C ALA A 645 -26.68 17.57 29.88
N ILE A 646 -27.62 16.82 30.42
CA ILE A 646 -28.84 17.35 31.06
C ILE A 646 -28.53 18.27 32.24
N LYS A 647 -27.66 17.85 33.18
CA LYS A 647 -27.27 18.68 34.35
C LYS A 647 -26.53 19.94 34.00
N LYS A 648 -25.95 20.00 32.79
CA LYS A 648 -25.20 21.16 32.31
C LYS A 648 -25.96 21.99 31.27
N GLU A 649 -27.15 21.58 30.88
CA GLU A 649 -27.97 22.24 29.87
C GLU A 649 -28.29 23.71 30.24
N HIS A 650 -28.46 24.01 31.57
CA HIS A 650 -28.71 25.34 32.07
C HIS A 650 -27.55 26.35 31.81
N LEU A 651 -26.33 25.85 31.58
CA LEU A 651 -25.15 26.67 31.27
C LEU A 651 -25.18 27.23 29.84
N TYR A 652 -26.02 26.69 28.98
CA TYR A 652 -26.06 26.98 27.57
C TYR A 652 -27.44 27.47 27.11
N GLU A 653 -27.39 28.23 26.03
CA GLU A 653 -28.54 28.56 25.21
C GLU A 653 -28.35 27.95 23.83
N SER A 654 -29.31 27.19 23.33
CA SER A 654 -29.27 26.59 21.99
C SER A 654 -30.27 27.29 21.08
N LYS A 655 -29.86 27.60 19.88
CA LYS A 655 -30.73 28.14 18.84
C LYS A 655 -30.44 27.52 17.48
N ILE A 656 -31.51 27.43 16.65
CA ILE A 656 -31.39 27.02 15.27
C ILE A 656 -31.25 28.28 14.42
N VAL A 657 -30.14 28.37 13.68
CA VAL A 657 -29.87 29.47 12.76
C VAL A 657 -30.11 28.97 11.33
N LYS A 658 -30.97 29.68 10.60
CA LYS A 658 -31.17 29.56 9.15
C LYS A 658 -30.73 30.88 8.55
N ASN A 659 -30.14 30.86 7.36
CA ASN A 659 -29.63 32.06 6.68
C ASN A 659 -28.63 32.87 7.54
N ALA A 660 -27.56 32.18 8.01
CA ALA A 660 -26.51 32.81 8.80
C ALA A 660 -25.80 33.93 7.99
N SER A 661 -25.55 35.05 8.66
CA SER A 661 -24.82 36.19 8.07
C SER A 661 -23.36 35.81 7.74
N VAL A 662 -22.71 36.59 6.87
CA VAL A 662 -21.29 36.36 6.48
C VAL A 662 -20.35 36.35 7.68
N ASN A 663 -20.61 37.16 8.70
CA ASN A 663 -19.82 37.22 9.93
C ASN A 663 -20.02 35.96 10.80
N GLU A 664 -21.26 35.50 10.92
CA GLU A 664 -21.59 34.27 11.64
C GLU A 664 -20.96 33.06 10.94
N VAL A 665 -21.10 32.93 9.62
CA VAL A 665 -20.45 31.88 8.83
C VAL A 665 -18.94 31.90 9.03
N THR A 666 -18.32 33.08 9.05
CA THR A 666 -16.87 33.20 9.28
C THR A 666 -16.47 32.69 10.66
N HIS A 667 -17.26 33.03 11.68
CA HIS A 667 -17.03 32.56 13.03
C HIS A 667 -17.25 31.05 13.18
N TYR A 668 -18.33 30.53 12.63
CA TYR A 668 -18.66 29.09 12.67
C TYR A 668 -17.63 28.25 11.91
N TYR A 669 -17.15 28.75 10.77
CA TYR A 669 -16.07 28.15 10.02
C TYR A 669 -14.77 28.05 10.84
N GLN A 670 -14.47 29.07 11.67
CA GLN A 670 -13.30 28.99 12.55
C GLN A 670 -13.45 27.91 13.63
N LEU A 671 -14.67 27.74 14.19
CA LEU A 671 -14.96 26.66 15.12
C LEU A 671 -14.84 25.29 14.48
N TYR A 672 -15.28 25.13 13.22
CA TYR A 672 -15.05 23.92 12.44
C TYR A 672 -13.55 23.62 12.28
N LYS A 673 -12.74 24.62 11.88
CA LYS A 673 -11.29 24.43 11.74
C LYS A 673 -10.62 23.99 13.04
N ASN A 674 -11.11 24.40 14.20
CA ASN A 674 -10.59 23.94 15.47
C ASN A 674 -10.78 22.41 15.64
N VAL A 675 -11.91 21.88 15.21
CA VAL A 675 -12.19 20.43 15.24
C VAL A 675 -11.33 19.71 14.19
N ALA A 676 -11.32 20.17 12.96
CA ALA A 676 -10.60 19.55 11.86
C ALA A 676 -9.08 19.42 12.15
N ARG A 677 -8.46 20.42 12.79
CA ARG A 677 -7.05 20.38 13.19
C ARG A 677 -6.73 19.37 14.30
N LYS A 678 -7.72 18.94 15.06
CA LYS A 678 -7.53 17.97 16.17
C LYS A 678 -7.96 16.56 15.81
N SER A 679 -8.75 16.39 14.77
CA SER A 679 -9.27 15.10 14.32
C SER A 679 -8.33 14.51 13.29
N MET A 680 -7.46 13.57 13.73
CA MET A 680 -6.54 12.84 12.87
C MET A 680 -7.02 11.39 12.62
N GLU A 681 -8.23 11.04 13.01
CA GLU A 681 -8.82 9.72 12.70
C GLU A 681 -9.15 9.58 11.21
N LEU A 682 -9.42 10.73 10.56
CA LEU A 682 -9.57 10.87 9.11
C LEU A 682 -8.78 12.10 8.68
N ASN A 683 -7.60 11.91 8.10
CA ASN A 683 -6.76 13.02 7.69
C ASN A 683 -7.17 13.56 6.31
N THR A 684 -8.21 14.39 6.26
CA THR A 684 -8.67 15.06 5.05
C THR A 684 -8.10 16.48 4.90
N PHE A 685 -8.22 17.07 3.73
CA PHE A 685 -8.10 18.52 3.58
C PHE A 685 -9.23 19.24 4.31
N HIS A 686 -8.99 20.47 4.77
CA HIS A 686 -10.05 21.30 5.32
C HIS A 686 -11.05 21.67 4.23
N LEU A 687 -12.35 21.60 4.54
CA LEU A 687 -13.38 22.01 3.60
C LEU A 687 -13.26 23.50 3.29
N PRO A 688 -13.54 23.94 2.05
CA PRO A 688 -13.46 25.35 1.68
C PRO A 688 -14.54 26.18 2.37
N ARG A 689 -14.22 27.45 2.67
CA ARG A 689 -15.20 28.39 3.25
C ARG A 689 -16.45 28.53 2.38
N LYS A 690 -16.31 28.40 1.07
CA LYS A 690 -17.43 28.45 0.10
C LYS A 690 -18.50 27.43 0.43
N PHE A 691 -18.15 26.21 0.87
CA PHE A 691 -19.11 25.19 1.31
C PHE A 691 -19.99 25.72 2.45
N PHE A 692 -19.39 26.35 3.48
CA PHE A 692 -20.13 26.89 4.62
C PHE A 692 -21.03 28.08 4.24
N THR A 693 -20.63 28.85 3.25
CA THR A 693 -21.48 29.95 2.70
C THR A 693 -22.69 29.38 1.95
N GLN A 694 -22.48 28.30 1.17
CA GLN A 694 -23.55 27.65 0.42
C GLN A 694 -24.57 26.95 1.33
N LEU A 695 -24.11 26.22 2.36
CA LEU A 695 -25.01 25.52 3.28
C LEU A 695 -25.84 26.50 4.10
N ALA A 696 -25.30 27.70 4.45
CA ALA A 696 -26.00 28.68 5.28
C ALA A 696 -27.26 29.26 4.63
N SER A 697 -27.34 29.20 3.30
CA SER A 697 -28.51 29.68 2.52
C SER A 697 -29.43 28.52 2.05
N ASN A 698 -29.11 27.26 2.37
CA ASN A 698 -29.89 26.12 1.92
C ASN A 698 -30.95 25.73 2.96
N THR A 699 -32.17 25.47 2.52
CA THR A 699 -33.32 25.22 3.41
C THR A 699 -33.29 23.84 4.09
N GLN A 700 -32.56 22.88 3.55
CA GLN A 700 -32.39 21.55 4.14
C GLN A 700 -31.27 21.51 5.19
N TRP A 701 -30.40 22.55 5.20
CA TRP A 701 -29.37 22.70 6.23
C TRP A 701 -29.86 23.53 7.40
N GLU A 702 -29.45 23.13 8.59
CA GLU A 702 -29.65 23.88 9.82
C GLU A 702 -28.32 23.97 10.58
N ILE A 703 -28.13 25.10 11.26
CA ILE A 703 -26.96 25.31 12.12
C ILE A 703 -27.49 25.38 13.56
N ILE A 704 -27.18 24.34 14.35
CA ILE A 704 -27.43 24.38 15.79
C ILE A 704 -26.29 25.17 16.40
N VAL A 705 -26.62 26.31 17.01
CA VAL A 705 -25.66 27.19 17.67
C VAL A 705 -25.84 27.09 19.17
N ILE A 706 -24.78 26.74 19.89
CA ILE A 706 -24.76 26.61 21.35
C ILE A 706 -23.91 27.74 21.91
N LYS A 707 -24.54 28.64 22.67
CA LYS A 707 -23.91 29.76 23.37
C LYS A 707 -23.76 29.48 24.86
N SER A 708 -22.62 29.88 25.41
CA SER A 708 -22.46 29.91 26.87
C SER A 708 -23.24 31.08 27.47
N LYS A 709 -24.02 30.84 28.50
CA LYS A 709 -24.74 31.88 29.27
C LYS A 709 -23.81 32.71 30.17
N GLU A 710 -22.63 32.16 30.46
CA GLU A 710 -21.66 32.82 31.35
C GLU A 710 -21.06 34.07 30.68
N ASP A 711 -20.68 33.95 29.39
CA ASP A 711 -19.97 34.99 28.67
C ASP A 711 -20.61 35.38 27.31
N ASN A 712 -21.79 34.80 27.04
CA ASN A 712 -22.58 35.03 25.80
C ASN A 712 -21.84 34.72 24.49
N ARG A 713 -20.75 33.94 24.53
CA ARG A 713 -20.00 33.52 23.35
C ARG A 713 -20.53 32.20 22.78
N VAL A 714 -20.32 31.99 21.49
CA VAL A 714 -20.63 30.72 20.83
C VAL A 714 -19.58 29.67 21.24
N ALA A 715 -20.02 28.70 22.01
CA ALA A 715 -19.19 27.60 22.50
C ALA A 715 -19.08 26.45 21.49
N ALA A 716 -20.15 26.21 20.72
CA ALA A 716 -20.15 25.18 19.69
C ALA A 716 -21.22 25.42 18.60
N VAL A 717 -21.01 24.76 17.46
CA VAL A 717 -21.98 24.66 16.39
C VAL A 717 -22.06 23.24 15.86
N ALA A 718 -23.23 22.85 15.33
CA ALA A 718 -23.38 21.64 14.53
C ALA A 718 -24.09 22.00 13.21
N PHE A 719 -23.46 21.62 12.09
CA PHE A 719 -24.05 21.77 10.78
C PHE A 719 -24.79 20.48 10.44
N ALA A 720 -26.09 20.53 10.31
CA ALA A 720 -26.94 19.36 10.15
C ALA A 720 -27.77 19.46 8.87
N TYR A 721 -27.87 18.33 8.18
CA TYR A 721 -28.69 18.12 7.01
C TYR A 721 -29.89 17.24 7.33
N LYS A 722 -31.06 17.56 6.85
CA LYS A 722 -32.30 16.82 7.10
C LYS A 722 -32.89 16.27 5.79
N THR A 723 -33.25 15.00 5.83
CA THR A 723 -34.09 14.34 4.84
C THR A 723 -35.52 14.19 5.37
N LYS A 724 -36.35 13.39 4.72
CA LYS A 724 -37.72 13.11 5.21
C LYS A 724 -37.74 12.34 6.53
N THR A 725 -36.79 11.46 6.77
CA THR A 725 -36.76 10.56 7.94
C THR A 725 -35.52 10.69 8.81
N THR A 726 -34.44 11.26 8.26
CA THR A 726 -33.11 11.24 8.90
C THR A 726 -32.58 12.65 9.18
N TYR A 727 -32.01 12.81 10.37
CA TYR A 727 -31.25 14.00 10.76
C TYR A 727 -29.74 13.69 10.79
N ASN A 728 -28.96 14.40 10.00
CA ASN A 728 -27.55 14.16 9.80
C ASN A 728 -26.72 15.35 10.29
N PRO A 729 -26.16 15.36 11.52
CA PRO A 729 -25.18 16.35 11.98
C PRO A 729 -23.82 16.08 11.32
N VAL A 730 -23.64 16.63 10.12
CA VAL A 730 -22.49 16.32 9.25
C VAL A 730 -21.17 16.80 9.81
N LEU A 731 -21.14 18.03 10.37
CA LEU A 731 -19.91 18.67 10.84
C LEU A 731 -20.13 19.38 12.19
N PRO A 732 -19.26 19.18 13.19
CA PRO A 732 -19.22 19.99 14.40
C PRO A 732 -18.18 21.11 14.28
N GLY A 733 -18.43 22.21 15.02
CA GLY A 733 -17.44 23.25 15.33
C GLY A 733 -17.40 23.50 16.83
N ILE A 734 -16.21 23.61 17.43
CA ILE A 734 -16.05 23.69 18.88
C ILE A 734 -15.02 24.76 19.26
N ASP A 735 -15.39 25.58 20.27
CA ASP A 735 -14.41 26.33 21.04
C ASP A 735 -13.92 25.45 22.20
N TYR A 736 -12.69 25.00 22.11
CA TYR A 736 -12.10 24.08 23.11
C TYR A 736 -11.84 24.73 24.48
N SER A 737 -12.07 26.01 24.65
CA SER A 737 -12.06 26.62 25.98
C SER A 737 -13.17 26.07 26.89
N TYR A 738 -14.25 25.52 26.30
CA TYR A 738 -15.39 24.91 27.01
C TYR A 738 -15.31 23.38 27.12
N VAL A 739 -14.15 22.77 26.85
CA VAL A 739 -14.02 21.30 26.87
C VAL A 739 -14.31 20.70 28.26
N ASP A 740 -13.93 21.39 29.33
CA ASP A 740 -14.18 20.95 30.70
C ASP A 740 -15.70 20.99 31.10
N HIS A 741 -16.50 21.66 30.28
CA HIS A 741 -17.96 21.75 30.46
C HIS A 741 -18.72 20.71 29.60
N ASP A 742 -18.04 19.68 29.06
CA ASP A 742 -18.63 18.63 28.21
C ASP A 742 -19.36 19.15 26.97
N ILE A 743 -18.85 20.18 26.32
CA ILE A 743 -19.51 20.87 25.19
C ILE A 743 -19.85 19.91 24.03
N TYR A 744 -19.03 18.87 23.76
CA TYR A 744 -19.35 17.88 22.76
C TYR A 744 -20.59 17.03 23.13
N ALA A 745 -20.79 16.74 24.41
CA ALA A 745 -22.00 16.07 24.89
C ALA A 745 -23.25 16.96 24.72
N GLN A 746 -23.09 18.27 24.85
CA GLN A 746 -24.18 19.23 24.55
C GLN A 746 -24.53 19.22 23.06
N ILE A 747 -23.53 19.18 22.14
CA ILE A 747 -23.80 19.05 20.71
C ILE A 747 -24.66 17.82 20.43
N LEU A 748 -24.24 16.64 20.89
CA LEU A 748 -24.97 15.40 20.66
C LEU A 748 -26.40 15.45 21.23
N TRP A 749 -26.53 16.08 22.40
CA TRP A 749 -27.83 16.20 23.07
C TRP A 749 -28.79 17.12 22.30
N GLN A 750 -28.33 18.30 21.90
CA GLN A 750 -29.12 19.26 21.11
C GLN A 750 -29.50 18.72 19.74
N VAL A 751 -28.63 17.94 19.10
CA VAL A 751 -28.92 17.21 17.86
C VAL A 751 -30.09 16.23 18.04
N ILE A 752 -30.07 15.43 19.11
CA ILE A 752 -31.14 14.47 19.42
C ILE A 752 -32.45 15.19 19.68
N LEU A 753 -32.44 16.24 20.52
CA LEU A 753 -33.64 17.03 20.80
C LEU A 753 -34.21 17.68 19.53
N ARG A 754 -33.35 18.19 18.68
CA ARG A 754 -33.77 18.79 17.40
C ARG A 754 -34.41 17.78 16.46
N ALA A 755 -33.87 16.59 16.37
CA ALA A 755 -34.45 15.50 15.58
C ALA A 755 -35.86 15.11 16.09
N GLN A 756 -36.06 15.10 17.43
CA GLN A 756 -37.38 14.87 18.06
C GLN A 756 -38.36 16.00 17.70
N GLU A 757 -37.94 17.27 17.80
CA GLU A 757 -38.78 18.40 17.42
C GLU A 757 -39.25 18.35 15.93
N LEU A 758 -38.42 17.77 15.07
CA LEU A 758 -38.70 17.59 13.65
C LEU A 758 -39.46 16.29 13.34
N ASN A 759 -39.76 15.48 14.34
CA ASN A 759 -40.37 14.14 14.19
C ASN A 759 -39.60 13.22 13.27
N LEU A 760 -38.24 13.27 13.30
CA LEU A 760 -37.38 12.42 12.51
C LEU A 760 -37.01 11.15 13.28
N SER A 761 -37.14 9.99 12.65
CA SER A 761 -36.98 8.70 13.32
C SER A 761 -35.54 8.21 13.36
N VAL A 762 -34.64 8.77 12.55
CA VAL A 762 -33.25 8.37 12.45
C VAL A 762 -32.31 9.54 12.68
N VAL A 763 -31.26 9.33 13.49
CA VAL A 763 -30.16 10.28 13.64
C VAL A 763 -28.86 9.60 13.27
N ASN A 764 -28.26 10.03 12.15
CA ASN A 764 -26.94 9.56 11.73
C ASN A 764 -25.87 10.46 12.33
N LEU A 765 -25.26 10.04 13.43
CA LEU A 765 -24.22 10.79 14.14
C LEU A 765 -22.85 10.73 13.43
N GLY A 766 -22.72 9.98 12.35
CA GLY A 766 -21.52 9.91 11.52
C GLY A 766 -20.36 9.15 12.14
N LEU A 767 -19.20 9.30 11.50
CA LEU A 767 -17.94 8.62 11.82
C LEU A 767 -17.32 9.13 13.14
N SER A 768 -16.39 8.36 13.70
CA SER A 768 -15.50 8.71 14.82
C SER A 768 -16.20 8.97 16.19
N ALA A 769 -15.43 9.32 17.21
CA ALA A 769 -15.91 9.60 18.58
C ALA A 769 -16.83 8.52 19.20
N SER A 770 -16.57 7.25 18.85
CA SER A 770 -17.42 6.09 19.16
C SER A 770 -17.91 6.01 20.62
N VAL A 771 -17.03 6.26 21.59
CA VAL A 771 -17.39 6.20 23.02
C VAL A 771 -18.48 7.20 23.38
N ASN A 772 -18.40 8.43 22.86
CA ASN A 772 -19.39 9.46 23.15
C ASN A 772 -20.74 9.13 22.50
N LYS A 773 -20.72 8.75 21.22
CA LYS A 773 -21.95 8.49 20.45
C LYS A 773 -22.70 7.26 20.93
N THR A 774 -21.99 6.18 21.30
CA THR A 774 -22.61 4.97 21.89
C THR A 774 -23.17 5.25 23.28
N GLN A 775 -22.57 6.13 24.08
CA GLN A 775 -23.16 6.59 25.34
C GLN A 775 -24.47 7.33 25.12
N PHE A 776 -24.63 8.00 23.99
CA PHE A 776 -25.87 8.66 23.59
C PHE A 776 -26.85 7.74 22.86
N GLY A 777 -26.67 6.43 22.90
CA GLY A 777 -27.62 5.43 22.40
C GLY A 777 -27.48 5.05 20.94
N ALA A 778 -26.43 5.50 20.27
CA ALA A 778 -26.23 5.12 18.88
C ALA A 778 -25.69 3.68 18.75
N ASP A 779 -26.21 2.95 17.78
CA ASP A 779 -25.67 1.70 17.31
C ASP A 779 -24.38 1.96 16.53
N THR A 780 -23.43 1.04 16.65
CA THR A 780 -22.17 1.10 15.91
C THR A 780 -22.24 0.18 14.71
N ILE A 781 -22.05 0.74 13.51
CA ILE A 781 -21.98 0.01 12.24
C ILE A 781 -20.54 0.02 11.78
N GLN A 782 -19.95 -1.15 11.58
CA GLN A 782 -18.61 -1.28 11.00
C GLN A 782 -18.67 -1.02 9.50
N GLN A 783 -17.75 -0.20 9.02
CA GLN A 783 -17.70 0.20 7.62
C GLN A 783 -16.42 -0.29 6.95
N VAL A 784 -16.53 -0.60 5.65
CA VAL A 784 -15.39 -0.97 4.80
C VAL A 784 -15.40 -0.18 3.51
N ALA A 785 -14.23 -0.01 2.94
CA ALA A 785 -14.01 0.50 1.60
C ALA A 785 -13.21 -0.52 0.78
N PHE A 786 -13.27 -0.36 -0.53
CA PHE A 786 -12.54 -1.17 -1.50
C PHE A 786 -11.71 -0.26 -2.37
N MET A 787 -10.41 -0.47 -2.38
CA MET A 787 -9.46 0.38 -3.10
C MET A 787 -8.66 -0.43 -4.10
N GLN A 788 -8.45 0.15 -5.27
CA GLN A 788 -7.57 -0.37 -6.29
C GLN A 788 -6.52 0.69 -6.63
N ILE A 789 -5.26 0.29 -6.60
CA ILE A 789 -4.12 1.19 -6.79
C ILE A 789 -3.32 0.66 -7.98
N GLN A 790 -3.08 1.52 -8.97
CA GLN A 790 -2.27 1.17 -10.14
C GLN A 790 -0.76 1.27 -9.88
N ASP A 791 -0.36 2.07 -8.88
CA ASP A 791 1.03 2.32 -8.52
C ASP A 791 1.17 2.34 -7.00
N ASN A 792 1.92 1.39 -6.45
CA ASN A 792 2.12 1.21 -5.01
C ASN A 792 3.08 2.25 -4.38
N TYR A 793 3.61 3.20 -5.14
CA TYR A 793 4.66 4.10 -4.68
C TYR A 793 4.30 4.83 -3.38
N ASN A 794 3.18 5.57 -3.35
CA ASN A 794 2.77 6.31 -2.15
C ASN A 794 2.44 5.38 -0.98
N MET A 795 1.83 4.23 -1.26
CA MET A 795 1.55 3.20 -0.25
C MET A 795 2.84 2.65 0.37
N SER A 796 3.87 2.41 -0.44
CA SER A 796 5.17 1.94 0.06
C SER A 796 5.82 2.96 0.99
N ILE A 797 5.72 4.25 0.67
CA ILE A 797 6.22 5.32 1.54
C ILE A 797 5.45 5.37 2.85
N ILE A 798 4.12 5.33 2.83
CA ILE A 798 3.28 5.35 4.03
C ILE A 798 3.59 4.15 4.92
N ASN A 799 3.74 2.97 4.35
CA ASN A 799 4.13 1.76 5.08
C ASN A 799 5.51 1.91 5.73
N SER A 800 6.48 2.49 5.02
CA SER A 800 7.81 2.75 5.59
C SER A 800 7.75 3.72 6.78
N ILE A 801 6.84 4.71 6.75
CA ILE A 801 6.60 5.64 7.87
C ILE A 801 5.92 4.91 9.04
N SER A 802 4.96 4.02 8.75
CA SER A 802 4.23 3.25 9.75
C SER A 802 5.12 2.29 10.52
N ASN A 803 6.05 1.64 9.84
CA ASN A 803 6.99 0.67 10.44
C ASN A 803 8.05 1.31 11.34
N THR A 804 8.16 2.64 11.35
CA THR A 804 9.05 3.38 12.26
C THR A 804 8.41 3.69 13.61
N GLU A 805 7.21 3.19 13.91
CA GLU A 805 6.61 3.37 15.23
C GLU A 805 7.35 2.56 16.28
N THR A 806 7.83 3.26 17.30
CA THR A 806 8.40 2.70 18.52
C THR A 806 7.41 1.81 19.25
N SER A 807 7.91 0.86 20.04
CA SER A 807 7.11 -0.13 20.76
C SER A 807 5.95 0.50 21.56
N PRO A 808 4.86 -0.24 21.83
CA PRO A 808 3.74 0.25 22.63
C PRO A 808 4.12 0.85 23.98
N ALA A 809 5.27 0.46 24.56
CA ALA A 809 5.80 1.00 25.81
C ALA A 809 6.32 2.44 25.66
N GLU A 810 6.99 2.78 24.56
CA GLU A 810 7.49 4.15 24.32
C GLU A 810 6.38 5.11 23.92
N SER A 811 5.35 4.63 23.19
CA SER A 811 4.17 5.45 22.88
C SER A 811 3.38 5.83 24.14
N LEU A 812 3.28 4.93 25.12
CA LEU A 812 2.67 5.19 26.44
C LEU A 812 3.49 6.18 27.27
N ILE A 813 4.84 6.10 27.23
CA ILE A 813 5.75 7.02 27.93
C ILE A 813 5.68 8.39 27.27
N THR A 814 5.66 8.45 25.94
CA THR A 814 5.57 9.70 25.18
C THR A 814 4.20 10.36 25.39
N HIS A 815 3.11 9.59 25.40
CA HIS A 815 1.77 10.10 25.67
C HIS A 815 1.63 10.60 27.11
N LYS A 816 2.21 9.91 28.11
CA LYS A 816 2.28 10.40 29.50
C LYS A 816 3.12 11.66 29.61
N LYS A 817 4.29 11.73 28.96
CA LYS A 817 5.17 12.93 28.96
C LYS A 817 4.48 14.12 28.28
N MET A 818 3.80 13.91 27.14
CA MET A 818 3.02 14.95 26.47
C MET A 818 1.84 15.42 27.31
N THR A 819 1.14 14.53 27.98
CA THR A 819 0.01 14.88 28.88
C THR A 819 0.50 15.69 30.09
N ILE A 820 1.66 15.36 30.66
CA ILE A 820 2.27 16.11 31.77
C ILE A 820 2.74 17.50 31.29
N LYS A 821 3.47 17.57 30.17
CA LYS A 821 3.93 18.83 29.57
C LYS A 821 2.76 19.74 29.18
N ARG A 822 1.65 19.16 28.72
CA ARG A 822 0.41 19.88 28.38
C ARG A 822 -0.30 20.43 29.61
N LYS A 823 -0.37 19.67 30.70
CA LYS A 823 -0.90 20.16 32.00
C LYS A 823 -0.06 21.31 32.56
N GLU A 824 1.26 21.26 32.43
CA GLU A 824 2.16 22.33 32.83
C GLU A 824 2.02 23.59 31.95
N LEU A 825 1.82 23.43 30.63
CA LEU A 825 1.58 24.56 29.71
C LEU A 825 0.26 25.27 30.06
N ILE A 826 -0.82 24.51 30.27
CA ILE A 826 -2.13 25.04 30.69
C ILE A 826 -2.03 25.74 32.04
N LYS A 827 -1.23 25.21 32.97
CA LYS A 827 -1.00 25.85 34.28
C LYS A 827 -0.24 27.19 34.13
N LYS A 828 0.76 27.24 33.23
CA LYS A 828 1.51 28.47 32.94
C LYS A 828 0.63 29.52 32.25
N GLU A 829 -0.22 29.12 31.30
CA GLU A 829 -1.19 30.03 30.67
C GLU A 829 -2.23 30.58 31.64
N LYS A 830 -2.77 29.74 32.53
CA LYS A 830 -3.69 30.19 33.57
C LYS A 830 -3.04 31.20 34.53
N ILE A 831 -1.76 30.97 34.89
CA ILE A 831 -1.00 31.91 35.72
C ILE A 831 -0.71 33.23 34.98
N ALA A 832 -0.43 33.17 33.67
CA ALA A 832 -0.22 34.35 32.85
C ALA A 832 -1.50 35.19 32.71
N ILE A 833 -2.64 34.55 32.50
CA ILE A 833 -3.95 35.19 32.42
C ILE A 833 -4.35 35.82 33.78
N GLN A 834 -4.06 35.14 34.91
CA GLN A 834 -4.29 35.71 36.25
C GLN A 834 -3.41 36.94 36.52
N LYS A 835 -2.14 36.93 36.08
CA LYS A 835 -1.23 38.09 36.20
C LYS A 835 -1.68 39.28 35.35
N ILE A 836 -2.24 39.03 34.16
CA ILE A 836 -2.82 40.07 33.31
C ILE A 836 -4.10 40.66 33.95
N LYS A 837 -4.97 39.82 34.55
CA LYS A 837 -6.17 40.29 35.27
C LYS A 837 -5.84 41.09 36.51
N LEU A 838 -4.70 40.82 37.16
CA LEU A 838 -4.22 41.58 38.35
C LEU A 838 -3.48 42.90 37.99
N LYS A 839 -2.99 43.05 36.76
CA LYS A 839 -2.41 44.29 36.26
C LYS A 839 -3.46 45.30 35.70
N ASN A 840 -4.64 44.79 35.40
CA ASN A 840 -5.75 45.59 34.86
C ASN A 840 -6.82 45.90 35.94
N LYS A 841 -6.55 45.63 37.24
CA LYS A 841 -7.20 46.17 38.43
C LYS A 841 -6.25 47.17 39.07
#